data_81322d10c4ee244581822ab3c8dad646
#
_entry.id   81322d10c4ee244581822ab3c8dad646
#
_cell.length_a   1.000
_cell.length_b   1.000
_cell.length_c   1.000
_cell.angle_alpha   90.00
_cell.angle_beta   90.00
_cell.angle_gamma   90.00
#
_symmetry.space_group_name_H-M   'P 1'
#
loop_
_entity.id
_entity.type
_entity.pdbx_description
1 polymer ?
#
loop_
_entity_poly.entity_id
_entity_poly.type
_entity_poly.pdbx_seq_one_letter_code
_entity_poly.pdbx_strand_id
1 'polypeptide(L)'
;MPDPLEQHRLVEELRIAAAALAPGWLGAPLEAQSLNTPLGGVYPPQFVRLGAAQPLDDAQFPALVPLLGTGHLTIDATATDSRVFGLLRSLLVRLLAAAPAGSLLVRAVDGVGAGEVFAPFAVLCDAGLMSPPATDRQGLRDVLAEAEKWLRPGRGVAPRRSRRDRMMLVVIASLPELTEGEELRRIAALAQQGPDSGLHLIVGGWPPPPLTAETTQAPLPRTTMVSVRNPYAVIGDPPGATYGSIPSVSWLNAPVFLDEDPPPHLVEAVCRELAAHSAAASRVTLSDLLPEPGEELWSGDAAEGLSTVVGHDGDTPLALRFNDLTPHWMVGGRSGAGKTAFLVNVLYGLGARYSPAELSLYLLDFKEGVTFAEFVPTRRDRTWLPHARAVGVEADREYGLAVLRELDAEMTRRAAAFERAGVSRFAELGADGKAPRILCVIDEFPVLLAGADPVAVEAAALLDSLTRRGRSYGIHLILASQNVQVHGPRDFFGQFPVRIALPGGGDVLEPANDSAAGLPLGTAVVNTAGGLGGPRGATRGHERMVRFPDPHADEELLSDLRHRLWGARDPEAQPPRVFAGYASQHLADDPTYRAALAGRSLRPAALVGRALDVNLSTAAFPLDASPGRHLAIFGTQAAGSEVLDAAARSVAACHQPRTTRFVIASLVAEGDRLAEALAAEIGHRQEVVMVDAAGLAAELDPARPGYRVVFGMDATPLNGLPGLRGLLRDGPGHGAHLLSWWRDPRRLAEEAYEIAGLLFLNVPAAEVAAMVGRPLEWQPRPNRALLHDRHADRTVTLVPFLEPDGDES
;
A
#
# COMPACT_ATOMS: atom_id res chain seq x y z
N MET A 1 -10.53 24.78 43.54
CA MET A 1 -10.83 23.39 43.17
C MET A 1 -11.91 23.42 42.08
N PRO A 2 -11.88 22.60 41.09
CA PRO A 2 -12.98 22.50 40.13
C PRO A 2 -14.27 22.10 40.87
N ASP A 3 -15.41 22.56 40.37
CA ASP A 3 -16.73 22.27 40.94
C ASP A 3 -16.98 20.74 40.86
N PRO A 4 -17.37 20.09 41.96
CA PRO A 4 -17.67 18.66 41.93
C PRO A 4 -18.71 18.25 40.91
N LEU A 5 -19.70 19.09 40.62
CA LEU A 5 -20.70 18.82 39.57
C LEU A 5 -20.09 18.83 38.17
N GLU A 6 -19.14 19.72 37.93
CA GLU A 6 -18.38 19.77 36.67
C GLU A 6 -17.48 18.54 36.49
N GLN A 7 -16.86 18.08 37.58
CA GLN A 7 -16.06 16.85 37.58
C GLN A 7 -16.91 15.60 37.31
N HIS A 8 -18.08 15.47 37.89
CA HIS A 8 -18.99 14.33 37.60
C HIS A 8 -19.45 14.34 36.16
N ARG A 9 -19.77 15.52 35.61
CA ARG A 9 -20.12 15.62 34.19
C ARG A 9 -18.96 15.21 33.26
N LEU A 10 -17.74 15.65 33.57
CA LEU A 10 -16.55 15.26 32.81
C LEU A 10 -16.32 13.75 32.88
N VAL A 11 -16.47 13.13 34.05
CA VAL A 11 -16.34 11.67 34.23
C VAL A 11 -17.36 10.92 33.37
N GLU A 12 -18.61 11.40 33.29
CA GLU A 12 -19.62 10.78 32.44
C GLU A 12 -19.29 10.92 30.95
N GLU A 13 -18.81 12.09 30.53
CA GLU A 13 -18.33 12.32 29.15
C GLU A 13 -17.14 11.39 28.82
N LEU A 14 -16.19 11.22 29.74
CA LEU A 14 -15.06 10.28 29.58
C LEU A 14 -15.52 8.82 29.54
N ARG A 15 -16.52 8.44 30.32
CA ARG A 15 -17.10 7.09 30.31
C ARG A 15 -17.74 6.76 28.95
N ILE A 16 -18.48 7.72 28.38
CA ILE A 16 -19.09 7.58 27.05
C ILE A 16 -17.99 7.48 25.97
N ALA A 17 -17.00 8.35 26.03
CA ALA A 17 -15.87 8.34 25.08
C ALA A 17 -15.07 7.02 25.17
N ALA A 18 -14.81 6.53 26.39
CA ALA A 18 -14.11 5.27 26.59
C ALA A 18 -14.90 4.07 26.02
N ALA A 19 -16.22 4.04 26.17
CA ALA A 19 -17.06 2.99 25.60
C ALA A 19 -17.03 2.99 24.05
N ALA A 20 -16.89 4.17 23.43
CA ALA A 20 -16.73 4.28 21.99
C ALA A 20 -15.33 3.83 21.49
N LEU A 21 -14.26 4.17 22.24
CA LEU A 21 -12.89 3.82 21.87
C LEU A 21 -12.55 2.35 22.13
N ALA A 22 -13.13 1.74 23.16
CA ALA A 22 -12.87 0.36 23.57
C ALA A 22 -14.21 -0.37 23.84
N PRO A 23 -14.95 -0.73 22.78
CA PRO A 23 -16.24 -1.41 22.95
C PRO A 23 -16.08 -2.87 23.42
N GLY A 24 -17.10 -3.38 24.11
CA GLY A 24 -17.22 -4.79 24.47
C GLY A 24 -16.06 -5.30 25.31
N TRP A 25 -15.37 -6.33 24.87
CA TRP A 25 -14.25 -6.98 25.56
C TRP A 25 -13.13 -6.03 25.96
N LEU A 26 -12.90 -4.99 25.17
CA LEU A 26 -11.77 -4.08 25.38
C LEU A 26 -11.95 -3.12 26.55
N GLY A 27 -13.16 -2.65 26.83
CA GLY A 27 -13.40 -1.57 27.80
C GLY A 27 -14.38 -1.90 28.92
N ALA A 28 -15.29 -2.89 28.75
CA ALA A 28 -16.24 -3.24 29.78
C ALA A 28 -15.59 -4.07 30.91
N PRO A 29 -16.14 -4.07 32.14
CA PRO A 29 -15.71 -4.98 33.20
C PRO A 29 -15.83 -6.44 32.75
N LEU A 30 -14.81 -7.27 33.08
CA LEU A 30 -14.80 -8.69 32.65
C LEU A 30 -15.88 -9.52 33.35
N GLU A 31 -16.26 -9.15 34.56
CA GLU A 31 -17.33 -9.80 35.32
C GLU A 31 -18.71 -9.65 34.64
N ALA A 32 -18.86 -8.59 33.84
CA ALA A 32 -20.08 -8.35 33.06
C ALA A 32 -20.06 -9.03 31.67
N GLN A 33 -18.94 -9.64 31.29
CA GLN A 33 -18.79 -10.30 29.97
C GLN A 33 -19.23 -11.77 30.05
N SER A 34 -19.76 -12.26 28.95
CA SER A 34 -20.12 -13.67 28.76
C SER A 34 -19.83 -14.09 27.33
N LEU A 35 -19.86 -15.38 27.02
CA LEU A 35 -19.72 -15.88 25.63
C LEU A 35 -20.88 -15.45 24.70
N ASN A 36 -21.94 -14.83 25.22
CA ASN A 36 -22.93 -14.17 24.37
C ASN A 36 -22.39 -12.87 23.74
N THR A 37 -21.30 -12.30 24.32
CA THR A 37 -20.60 -11.20 23.69
C THR A 37 -19.75 -11.76 22.52
N PRO A 38 -19.96 -11.33 21.28
CA PRO A 38 -19.23 -11.87 20.15
C PRO A 38 -17.72 -11.73 20.31
N LEU A 39 -16.97 -12.78 19.95
CA LEU A 39 -15.52 -12.73 19.84
C LEU A 39 -15.12 -12.10 18.49
N GLY A 40 -13.96 -11.45 18.42
CA GLY A 40 -13.36 -11.01 17.16
C GLY A 40 -13.96 -9.75 16.54
N GLY A 41 -14.64 -8.91 17.30
CA GLY A 41 -15.36 -7.74 16.78
C GLY A 41 -14.50 -6.52 16.42
N VAL A 42 -13.26 -6.41 16.89
CA VAL A 42 -12.40 -5.22 16.74
C VAL A 42 -10.98 -5.62 16.33
N TYR A 43 -10.49 -5.04 15.23
CA TYR A 43 -9.11 -5.28 14.80
C TYR A 43 -8.52 -4.08 14.05
N PRO A 44 -7.29 -3.64 14.39
CA PRO A 44 -6.57 -4.00 15.61
C PRO A 44 -7.27 -3.41 16.84
N PRO A 45 -7.26 -4.09 18.01
CA PRO A 45 -7.77 -3.54 19.25
C PRO A 45 -6.82 -2.47 19.80
N GLN A 46 -6.96 -1.24 19.29
CA GLN A 46 -6.00 -0.15 19.53
C GLN A 46 -5.98 0.30 21.00
N PHE A 47 -7.14 0.35 21.64
CA PHE A 47 -7.25 0.77 23.03
C PHE A 47 -7.73 -0.39 23.89
N VAL A 48 -7.15 -0.52 25.09
CA VAL A 48 -7.50 -1.54 26.04
C VAL A 48 -7.58 -0.95 27.45
N ARG A 49 -8.52 -1.42 28.24
CA ARG A 49 -8.71 -1.02 29.62
C ARG A 49 -7.66 -1.69 30.51
N LEU A 50 -7.07 -0.88 31.42
CA LEU A 50 -6.20 -1.33 32.50
C LEU A 50 -6.94 -1.44 33.83
N GLY A 51 -8.03 -0.70 33.99
CA GLY A 51 -8.76 -0.61 35.26
C GLY A 51 -9.73 0.57 35.27
N ALA A 52 -10.07 1.04 36.47
CA ALA A 52 -10.94 2.19 36.68
C ALA A 52 -10.14 3.39 37.22
N ALA A 53 -10.19 4.49 36.52
CA ALA A 53 -9.71 5.79 37.00
C ALA A 53 -10.77 6.40 37.92
N GLN A 54 -10.37 6.83 39.13
CA GLN A 54 -11.28 7.33 40.17
C GLN A 54 -10.81 8.71 40.64
N PRO A 55 -11.15 9.80 39.91
CA PRO A 55 -10.78 11.16 40.34
C PRO A 55 -11.56 11.64 41.56
N LEU A 56 -12.71 11.05 41.86
CA LEU A 56 -13.58 11.30 43.00
C LEU A 56 -14.04 9.98 43.60
N ASP A 57 -14.41 9.97 44.85
CA ASP A 57 -14.80 8.75 45.61
C ASP A 57 -16.01 8.01 45.01
N ASP A 58 -16.89 8.73 44.33
CA ASP A 58 -18.13 8.22 43.76
C ASP A 58 -18.19 8.32 42.19
N ALA A 59 -17.09 8.67 41.55
CA ALA A 59 -17.06 8.85 40.11
C ALA A 59 -15.87 8.13 39.45
N GLN A 60 -16.18 7.18 38.56
CA GLN A 60 -15.21 6.32 37.90
C GLN A 60 -15.41 6.30 36.39
N PHE A 61 -14.31 6.19 35.63
CA PHE A 61 -14.33 5.91 34.20
C PHE A 61 -13.24 4.89 33.82
N PRO A 62 -13.40 4.12 32.72
CA PRO A 62 -12.38 3.16 32.30
C PRO A 62 -11.06 3.85 31.95
N ALA A 63 -9.96 3.45 32.57
CA ALA A 63 -8.62 3.90 32.20
C ALA A 63 -8.15 3.10 30.99
N LEU A 64 -8.15 3.74 29.82
CA LEU A 64 -7.74 3.16 28.55
C LEU A 64 -6.32 3.56 28.18
N VAL A 65 -5.58 2.61 27.61
CA VAL A 65 -4.25 2.87 27.02
C VAL A 65 -4.23 2.40 25.57
N PRO A 66 -3.52 3.12 24.68
CA PRO A 66 -3.26 2.62 23.33
C PRO A 66 -2.21 1.52 23.40
N LEU A 67 -2.43 0.40 22.67
CA LEU A 67 -1.50 -0.73 22.67
C LEU A 67 -1.28 -1.27 21.25
N LEU A 68 -2.16 -2.12 20.72
CA LEU A 68 -1.93 -2.74 19.42
C LEU A 68 -2.06 -1.72 18.28
N GLY A 69 -1.09 -1.73 17.39
CA GLY A 69 -1.00 -0.76 16.29
C GLY A 69 -0.42 0.61 16.67
N THR A 70 -0.16 0.86 17.97
CA THR A 70 0.27 2.18 18.44
C THR A 70 1.59 2.15 19.22
N GLY A 71 1.71 1.27 20.22
CA GLY A 71 2.87 1.28 21.12
C GLY A 71 2.98 0.03 21.97
N HIS A 72 3.52 0.20 23.15
CA HIS A 72 3.83 -0.86 24.11
C HIS A 72 3.31 -0.49 25.51
N LEU A 73 3.36 -1.44 26.43
CA LEU A 73 3.03 -1.23 27.85
C LEU A 73 4.20 -1.69 28.71
N THR A 74 4.62 -0.88 29.65
CA THR A 74 5.56 -1.28 30.70
C THR A 74 4.93 -1.10 32.08
N ILE A 75 5.26 -2.00 33.01
CA ILE A 75 4.79 -1.99 34.38
C ILE A 75 6.02 -2.05 35.27
N ASP A 76 6.16 -1.15 36.26
CA ASP A 76 7.33 -1.07 37.12
C ASP A 76 7.39 -2.19 38.20
N ALA A 77 6.43 -3.10 38.21
CA ALA A 77 6.40 -4.29 39.04
C ALA A 77 6.22 -5.56 38.19
N THR A 78 6.73 -6.69 38.64
CA THR A 78 6.60 -8.01 38.01
C THR A 78 5.28 -8.68 38.39
N ALA A 79 4.93 -9.77 37.69
CA ALA A 79 3.76 -10.60 38.03
C ALA A 79 3.81 -11.29 39.39
N THR A 80 4.87 -11.13 40.20
CA THR A 80 4.89 -11.52 41.63
C THR A 80 3.98 -10.60 42.47
N ASP A 81 3.68 -9.39 41.98
CA ASP A 81 2.61 -8.57 42.54
C ASP A 81 1.25 -9.07 42.01
N SER A 82 0.33 -9.42 42.94
CA SER A 82 -0.98 -10.00 42.57
C SER A 82 -1.81 -9.09 41.63
N ARG A 83 -1.63 -7.77 41.71
CA ARG A 83 -2.33 -6.81 40.87
C ARG A 83 -1.78 -6.84 39.43
N VAL A 84 -0.46 -6.98 39.26
CA VAL A 84 0.17 -7.14 37.96
C VAL A 84 -0.19 -8.51 37.36
N PHE A 85 -0.22 -9.54 38.17
CA PHE A 85 -0.66 -10.88 37.80
C PHE A 85 -2.09 -10.86 37.21
N GLY A 86 -3.04 -10.31 37.95
CA GLY A 86 -4.43 -10.16 37.47
C GLY A 86 -4.56 -9.27 36.25
N LEU A 87 -3.84 -8.13 36.21
CA LEU A 87 -3.84 -7.21 35.06
C LEU A 87 -3.35 -7.89 33.77
N LEU A 88 -2.24 -8.65 33.80
CA LEU A 88 -1.73 -9.35 32.63
C LEU A 88 -2.73 -10.37 32.09
N ARG A 89 -3.38 -11.13 32.93
CA ARG A 89 -4.45 -12.06 32.55
C ARG A 89 -5.66 -11.33 31.96
N SER A 90 -6.08 -10.24 32.62
CA SER A 90 -7.17 -9.39 32.14
C SER A 90 -6.88 -8.83 30.76
N LEU A 91 -5.68 -8.29 30.52
CA LEU A 91 -5.25 -7.79 29.23
C LEU A 91 -5.25 -8.88 28.15
N LEU A 92 -4.71 -10.06 28.47
CA LEU A 92 -4.68 -11.17 27.51
C LEU A 92 -6.09 -11.60 27.10
N VAL A 93 -7.01 -11.78 28.06
CA VAL A 93 -8.41 -12.14 27.75
C VAL A 93 -9.06 -11.08 26.87
N ARG A 94 -8.90 -9.78 27.22
CA ARG A 94 -9.49 -8.68 26.47
C ARG A 94 -9.01 -8.63 25.03
N LEU A 95 -7.69 -8.70 24.84
CA LEU A 95 -7.06 -8.61 23.52
C LEU A 95 -7.38 -9.84 22.65
N LEU A 96 -7.28 -11.04 23.23
CA LEU A 96 -7.57 -12.29 22.52
C LEU A 96 -9.07 -12.42 22.17
N ALA A 97 -9.97 -12.03 23.08
CA ALA A 97 -11.40 -12.07 22.81
C ALA A 97 -11.88 -11.01 21.81
N ALA A 98 -11.24 -9.83 21.79
CA ALA A 98 -11.58 -8.75 20.86
C ALA A 98 -11.02 -8.98 19.46
N ALA A 99 -9.83 -9.57 19.35
CA ALA A 99 -9.17 -9.84 18.08
C ALA A 99 -9.82 -11.05 17.36
N PRO A 100 -9.91 -11.05 16.03
CA PRO A 100 -10.32 -12.24 15.28
C PRO A 100 -9.42 -13.43 15.60
N ALA A 101 -9.99 -14.61 15.70
CA ALA A 101 -9.25 -15.84 16.04
C ALA A 101 -8.06 -16.02 15.06
N GLY A 102 -6.85 -16.23 15.61
CA GLY A 102 -5.63 -16.38 14.84
C GLY A 102 -4.95 -15.09 14.37
N SER A 103 -5.55 -13.91 14.59
CA SER A 103 -4.95 -12.62 14.21
C SER A 103 -3.92 -12.12 15.23
N LEU A 104 -3.94 -12.59 16.47
CA LEU A 104 -3.03 -12.22 17.53
C LEU A 104 -2.25 -13.44 18.01
N LEU A 105 -0.92 -13.42 17.81
CA LEU A 105 0.00 -14.45 18.31
C LEU A 105 0.65 -13.95 19.60
N VAL A 106 0.61 -14.76 20.65
CA VAL A 106 1.19 -14.41 21.93
C VAL A 106 2.52 -15.17 22.12
N ARG A 107 3.55 -14.44 22.59
CA ARG A 107 4.83 -15.01 23.05
C ARG A 107 5.02 -14.65 24.51
N ALA A 108 5.14 -15.66 25.34
CA ALA A 108 5.08 -15.53 26.78
C ALA A 108 6.46 -15.75 27.41
N VAL A 109 6.82 -14.88 28.38
CA VAL A 109 8.04 -14.99 29.20
C VAL A 109 7.67 -14.76 30.67
N ASP A 110 8.07 -15.65 31.55
CA ASP A 110 7.90 -15.51 33.01
C ASP A 110 9.04 -16.18 33.76
N GLY A 111 10.13 -15.45 33.92
CA GLY A 111 11.37 -15.94 34.49
C GLY A 111 11.33 -16.19 36.01
N VAL A 112 10.41 -15.54 36.72
CA VAL A 112 10.30 -15.67 38.22
C VAL A 112 9.11 -16.50 38.61
N GLY A 113 7.95 -16.32 37.95
CA GLY A 113 6.71 -17.02 38.26
C GLY A 113 6.55 -18.38 37.61
N ALA A 114 7.60 -18.92 36.97
CA ALA A 114 7.62 -20.21 36.29
C ALA A 114 6.44 -20.44 35.30
N GLY A 115 5.88 -19.36 34.74
CA GLY A 115 4.78 -19.42 33.77
C GLY A 115 3.38 -19.47 34.42
N GLU A 116 3.24 -19.32 35.71
CA GLU A 116 1.96 -19.46 36.42
C GLU A 116 0.90 -18.46 35.91
N VAL A 117 1.30 -17.24 35.61
CA VAL A 117 0.39 -16.22 35.06
C VAL A 117 -0.28 -16.66 33.75
N PHE A 118 0.38 -17.51 32.96
CA PHE A 118 -0.10 -18.00 31.67
C PHE A 118 -0.82 -19.37 31.75
N ALA A 119 -0.84 -20.02 32.87
CA ALA A 119 -1.42 -21.38 33.02
C ALA A 119 -2.84 -21.51 32.44
N PRO A 120 -3.79 -20.56 32.66
CA PRO A 120 -5.15 -20.69 32.13
C PRO A 120 -5.22 -20.61 30.59
N PHE A 121 -4.14 -20.17 29.92
CA PHE A 121 -4.07 -20.02 28.47
C PHE A 121 -3.39 -21.22 27.80
N ALA A 122 -3.03 -22.28 28.50
CA ALA A 122 -2.25 -23.41 27.99
C ALA A 122 -2.88 -24.07 26.73
N VAL A 123 -4.22 -24.14 26.66
CA VAL A 123 -4.92 -24.68 25.47
C VAL A 123 -4.63 -23.92 24.18
N LEU A 124 -4.23 -22.66 24.26
CA LEU A 124 -3.84 -21.85 23.10
C LEU A 124 -2.44 -22.23 22.58
N CYS A 125 -1.61 -22.91 23.38
CA CYS A 125 -0.32 -23.41 22.93
C CYS A 125 -0.51 -24.54 21.93
N ASP A 126 -1.42 -25.48 22.20
CA ASP A 126 -1.75 -26.58 21.28
C ASP A 126 -2.40 -26.06 19.98
N ALA A 127 -3.10 -24.94 20.05
CA ALA A 127 -3.71 -24.28 18.91
C ALA A 127 -2.72 -23.37 18.12
N GLY A 128 -1.45 -23.27 18.53
CA GLY A 128 -0.45 -22.44 17.88
C GLY A 128 -0.64 -20.92 18.03
N LEU A 129 -1.56 -20.49 18.89
CA LEU A 129 -1.88 -19.08 19.15
C LEU A 129 -0.99 -18.44 20.21
N MET A 130 -0.40 -19.25 21.06
CA MET A 130 0.51 -18.83 22.11
C MET A 130 1.74 -19.76 22.15
N SER A 131 2.90 -19.23 22.54
CA SER A 131 4.04 -20.10 22.85
C SER A 131 3.92 -20.64 24.29
N PRO A 132 4.47 -21.83 24.60
CA PRO A 132 4.76 -22.19 25.98
C PRO A 132 5.56 -21.07 26.64
N PRO A 133 5.28 -20.72 27.93
CA PRO A 133 6.01 -19.64 28.60
C PRO A 133 7.50 -19.95 28.71
N ALA A 134 8.36 -19.05 28.29
CA ALA A 134 9.80 -19.13 28.52
C ALA A 134 10.09 -18.74 29.96
N THR A 135 10.75 -19.62 30.70
CA THR A 135 11.01 -19.45 32.16
C THR A 135 12.49 -19.21 32.47
N ASP A 136 13.35 -19.30 31.48
CA ASP A 136 14.78 -19.11 31.63
C ASP A 136 15.37 -18.13 30.60
N ARG A 137 16.65 -17.83 30.76
CA ARG A 137 17.35 -16.88 29.90
C ARG A 137 17.45 -17.37 28.45
N GLN A 138 17.59 -18.68 28.22
CA GLN A 138 17.66 -19.21 26.85
C GLN A 138 16.31 -19.08 26.16
N GLY A 139 15.23 -19.41 26.84
CA GLY A 139 13.88 -19.22 26.34
C GLY A 139 13.55 -17.74 26.04
N LEU A 140 14.02 -16.80 26.88
CA LEU A 140 13.93 -15.36 26.56
C LEU A 140 14.68 -15.04 25.26
N ARG A 141 15.90 -15.55 25.06
CA ARG A 141 16.67 -15.33 23.84
C ARG A 141 15.96 -15.88 22.59
N ASP A 142 15.33 -17.04 22.71
CA ASP A 142 14.57 -17.66 21.64
C ASP A 142 13.34 -16.82 21.26
N VAL A 143 12.59 -16.33 22.25
CA VAL A 143 11.47 -15.40 22.02
C VAL A 143 11.94 -14.11 21.36
N LEU A 144 13.05 -13.52 21.82
CA LEU A 144 13.61 -12.32 21.20
C LEU A 144 14.08 -12.59 19.78
N ALA A 145 14.69 -13.74 19.51
CA ALA A 145 15.10 -14.11 18.15
C ALA A 145 13.92 -14.29 17.19
N GLU A 146 12.83 -14.88 17.67
CA GLU A 146 11.58 -14.98 16.90
C GLU A 146 10.98 -13.60 16.65
N ALA A 147 10.92 -12.72 17.65
CA ALA A 147 10.45 -11.36 17.53
C ALA A 147 11.32 -10.54 16.53
N GLU A 148 12.64 -10.71 16.54
CA GLU A 148 13.55 -10.10 15.59
C GLU A 148 13.34 -10.66 14.17
N LYS A 149 13.13 -11.99 14.04
CA LYS A 149 12.75 -12.61 12.76
C LYS A 149 11.44 -12.03 12.25
N TRP A 150 10.49 -11.76 13.16
CA TRP A 150 9.24 -11.11 12.84
C TRP A 150 9.43 -9.70 12.26
N LEU A 151 10.39 -8.92 12.74
CA LEU A 151 10.73 -7.60 12.22
C LEU A 151 11.48 -7.62 10.89
N ARG A 152 12.21 -8.72 10.59
CA ARG A 152 12.97 -8.82 9.34
C ARG A 152 11.99 -8.87 8.17
N PRO A 153 12.18 -8.04 7.12
CA PRO A 153 11.45 -8.22 5.88
C PRO A 153 11.79 -9.61 5.33
N GLY A 154 10.80 -10.38 4.97
CA GLY A 154 11.00 -11.59 4.18
C GLY A 154 11.89 -11.25 2.99
N ARG A 155 12.84 -12.14 2.63
CA ARG A 155 13.81 -11.88 1.56
C ARG A 155 13.10 -11.53 0.27
N GLY A 156 13.05 -10.26 -0.04
CA GLY A 156 12.66 -9.73 -1.36
C GLY A 156 11.33 -9.02 -1.42
N VAL A 157 11.09 -7.91 -0.80
CA VAL A 157 10.23 -6.80 -1.25
C VAL A 157 10.08 -5.72 -0.17
N ALA A 158 10.09 -4.48 -0.61
CA ALA A 158 9.70 -3.18 -0.08
C ALA A 158 8.90 -3.04 1.25
N PRO A 159 8.80 -1.83 1.82
CA PRO A 159 8.71 -1.59 3.26
C PRO A 159 7.46 -2.12 3.95
N ARG A 160 7.67 -2.85 4.90
CA ARG A 160 7.29 -3.22 6.26
C ARG A 160 5.85 -3.09 6.78
N ARG A 161 4.88 -2.43 6.18
CA ARG A 161 3.60 -2.13 6.85
C ARG A 161 2.45 -3.08 6.60
N SER A 162 2.48 -3.96 5.62
CA SER A 162 1.24 -4.62 5.19
C SER A 162 1.26 -6.14 5.10
N ARG A 163 2.28 -6.81 5.59
CA ARG A 163 2.33 -8.26 5.42
C ARG A 163 1.48 -9.05 6.42
N ARG A 164 0.74 -8.40 7.35
CA ARG A 164 0.29 -9.17 8.52
C ARG A 164 -1.16 -8.89 8.88
N ASP A 165 -1.98 -9.75 8.36
CA ASP A 165 -3.28 -10.06 8.96
C ASP A 165 -3.15 -10.57 10.40
N ARG A 166 -1.93 -10.64 10.92
CA ARG A 166 -1.57 -11.10 12.27
C ARG A 166 -0.67 -10.10 12.96
N MET A 167 -0.82 -9.97 14.26
CA MET A 167 0.07 -9.23 15.16
C MET A 167 0.77 -10.17 16.14
N MET A 168 1.97 -9.81 16.54
CA MET A 168 2.69 -10.51 17.60
C MET A 168 2.67 -9.68 18.89
N LEU A 169 2.22 -10.28 19.97
CA LEU A 169 2.27 -9.71 21.31
C LEU A 169 3.25 -10.51 22.16
N VAL A 170 4.37 -9.89 22.51
CA VAL A 170 5.33 -10.47 23.48
C VAL A 170 4.97 -9.98 24.87
N VAL A 171 4.62 -10.89 25.76
CA VAL A 171 4.27 -10.61 27.14
C VAL A 171 5.36 -11.15 28.06
N ILE A 172 6.10 -10.24 28.68
CA ILE A 172 7.13 -10.52 29.66
C ILE A 172 6.54 -10.22 31.02
N ALA A 173 6.08 -11.24 31.74
CA ALA A 173 5.50 -11.10 33.08
C ALA A 173 6.57 -10.82 34.14
N SER A 174 7.75 -11.41 33.95
CA SER A 174 8.98 -11.14 34.69
C SER A 174 10.19 -11.53 33.84
N LEU A 175 11.26 -10.79 33.97
CA LEU A 175 12.55 -11.13 33.32
C LEU A 175 13.24 -12.27 34.08
N PRO A 176 13.86 -13.24 33.41
CA PRO A 176 14.71 -14.24 34.05
C PRO A 176 15.84 -13.61 34.87
N GLU A 177 16.24 -14.26 35.94
CA GLU A 177 17.40 -13.85 36.73
C GLU A 177 18.65 -13.72 35.84
N LEU A 178 19.51 -12.77 36.16
CA LEU A 178 20.75 -12.48 35.42
C LEU A 178 20.52 -12.09 33.94
N THR A 179 19.36 -11.53 33.58
CA THR A 179 19.18 -10.92 32.27
C THR A 179 20.19 -9.78 32.10
N GLU A 180 21.01 -9.86 31.07
CA GLU A 180 22.14 -8.95 30.84
C GLU A 180 21.79 -7.77 29.90
N GLY A 181 22.70 -6.80 29.80
CA GLY A 181 22.52 -5.60 29.01
C GLY A 181 22.32 -5.85 27.50
N GLU A 182 22.71 -7.03 26.99
CA GLU A 182 22.46 -7.40 25.58
C GLU A 182 20.96 -7.70 25.36
N GLU A 183 20.37 -8.54 26.17
CA GLU A 183 18.94 -8.86 26.09
C GLU A 183 18.07 -7.60 26.31
N LEU A 184 18.47 -6.73 27.25
CA LEU A 184 17.76 -5.47 27.52
C LEU A 184 17.83 -4.51 26.32
N ARG A 185 18.98 -4.45 25.62
CA ARG A 185 19.11 -3.66 24.37
C ARG A 185 18.26 -4.24 23.24
N ARG A 186 18.16 -5.57 23.13
CA ARG A 186 17.31 -6.24 22.13
C ARG A 186 15.83 -5.91 22.40
N ILE A 187 15.38 -5.95 23.64
CA ILE A 187 14.00 -5.54 24.02
C ILE A 187 13.76 -4.08 23.63
N ALA A 188 14.72 -3.17 23.91
CA ALA A 188 14.59 -1.77 23.55
C ALA A 188 14.54 -1.55 22.02
N ALA A 189 15.34 -2.30 21.25
CA ALA A 189 15.32 -2.26 19.79
C ALA A 189 14.00 -2.78 19.23
N LEU A 190 13.45 -3.86 19.78
CA LEU A 190 12.11 -4.36 19.44
C LEU A 190 11.02 -3.33 19.76
N ALA A 191 11.13 -2.61 20.89
CA ALA A 191 10.19 -1.55 21.23
C ALA A 191 10.26 -0.37 20.25
N GLN A 192 11.43 -0.02 19.74
CA GLN A 192 11.58 1.06 18.77
C GLN A 192 10.94 0.75 17.41
N GLN A 193 11.11 -0.48 16.92
CA GLN A 193 10.72 -0.89 15.56
C GLN A 193 9.38 -1.65 15.50
N GLY A 194 8.94 -2.21 16.61
CA GLY A 194 7.82 -3.17 16.70
C GLY A 194 6.49 -2.65 16.18
N PRO A 195 5.98 -1.48 16.64
CA PRO A 195 4.63 -1.04 16.31
C PRO A 195 4.38 -0.90 14.80
N ASP A 196 5.39 -0.44 14.07
CA ASP A 196 5.32 -0.29 12.61
C ASP A 196 5.28 -1.64 11.86
N SER A 197 5.58 -2.72 12.56
CA SER A 197 5.60 -4.10 12.02
C SER A 197 4.56 -5.02 12.67
N GLY A 198 3.61 -4.46 13.44
CA GLY A 198 2.60 -5.24 14.16
C GLY A 198 3.17 -6.09 15.30
N LEU A 199 4.31 -5.69 15.89
CA LEU A 199 4.89 -6.32 17.08
C LEU A 199 4.73 -5.41 18.29
N HIS A 200 4.16 -5.92 19.35
CA HIS A 200 3.88 -5.18 20.58
C HIS A 200 4.42 -5.90 21.80
N LEU A 201 4.77 -5.14 22.83
CA LEU A 201 5.35 -5.62 24.08
C LEU A 201 4.46 -5.23 25.25
N ILE A 202 4.28 -6.14 26.18
CA ILE A 202 3.85 -5.86 27.56
C ILE A 202 4.97 -6.37 28.45
N VAL A 203 5.60 -5.47 29.23
CA VAL A 203 6.79 -5.84 30.02
C VAL A 203 6.58 -5.47 31.48
N GLY A 204 6.45 -6.48 32.33
CA GLY A 204 6.48 -6.35 33.77
C GLY A 204 7.90 -6.26 34.35
N GLY A 205 8.06 -5.49 35.43
CA GLY A 205 9.35 -5.22 36.04
C GLY A 205 10.29 -4.36 35.24
N TRP A 206 9.77 -3.43 34.45
CA TRP A 206 10.62 -2.50 33.68
C TRP A 206 10.55 -1.07 34.26
N PRO A 207 11.68 -0.38 34.50
CA PRO A 207 13.04 -0.87 34.27
C PRO A 207 13.46 -1.94 35.29
N PRO A 208 14.24 -2.95 34.88
CA PRO A 208 14.75 -3.93 35.83
C PRO A 208 15.69 -3.25 36.84
N PRO A 209 15.83 -3.80 38.07
CA PRO A 209 16.76 -3.26 39.02
C PRO A 209 18.19 -3.25 38.46
N PRO A 210 18.96 -2.18 38.66
CA PRO A 210 20.32 -2.08 38.12
C PRO A 210 21.21 -3.15 38.77
N LEU A 211 21.94 -3.89 37.93
CA LEU A 211 22.90 -4.87 38.40
C LEU A 211 24.13 -4.21 39.07
N THR A 212 24.39 -2.96 38.78
CA THR A 212 25.42 -2.11 39.41
C THR A 212 24.85 -0.71 39.62
N ALA A 213 25.42 0.05 40.55
CA ALA A 213 24.96 1.42 40.87
C ALA A 213 25.05 2.41 39.66
N GLU A 214 25.77 2.04 38.62
CA GLU A 214 25.99 2.89 37.43
C GLU A 214 25.10 2.53 36.22
N THR A 215 24.33 1.45 36.27
CA THR A 215 23.48 0.98 35.17
C THR A 215 22.00 1.21 35.41
N THR A 216 21.52 2.41 35.12
CA THR A 216 20.08 2.68 35.03
C THR A 216 19.58 2.37 33.64
N GLN A 217 18.53 1.58 33.52
CA GLN A 217 17.88 1.32 32.24
C GLN A 217 16.98 2.49 31.87
N ALA A 218 17.05 2.92 30.62
CA ALA A 218 16.13 3.93 30.10
C ALA A 218 14.71 3.38 29.96
N PRO A 219 13.67 4.21 30.02
CA PRO A 219 12.32 3.83 29.62
C PRO A 219 12.32 3.27 28.20
N LEU A 220 11.49 2.25 27.96
CA LEU A 220 11.33 1.71 26.60
C LEU A 220 10.71 2.76 25.68
N PRO A 221 11.19 2.89 24.44
CA PRO A 221 10.60 3.80 23.47
C PRO A 221 9.17 3.37 23.11
N ARG A 222 8.35 4.34 22.71
CA ARG A 222 6.96 4.14 22.26
C ARG A 222 6.09 3.36 23.25
N THR A 223 6.22 3.65 24.55
CA THR A 223 5.62 2.88 25.64
C THR A 223 4.77 3.76 26.55
N THR A 224 3.59 3.27 26.94
CA THR A 224 2.85 3.79 28.10
C THR A 224 3.37 3.10 29.34
N MET A 225 3.72 3.85 30.37
CA MET A 225 4.24 3.30 31.62
C MET A 225 3.11 3.22 32.69
N VAL A 226 3.03 2.08 33.35
CA VAL A 226 2.17 1.86 34.53
C VAL A 226 3.06 1.75 35.76
N SER A 227 2.86 2.66 36.70
CA SER A 227 3.58 2.69 37.96
C SER A 227 2.66 2.24 39.08
N VAL A 228 2.96 1.05 39.61
CA VAL A 228 2.14 0.42 40.67
C VAL A 228 2.40 1.09 42.00
N ARG A 229 1.36 1.55 42.67
CA ARG A 229 1.37 2.18 43.98
C ARG A 229 0.41 1.41 44.91
N ASN A 230 0.40 1.70 46.15
CA ASN A 230 -0.55 1.10 47.09
C ASN A 230 -1.52 2.19 47.58
N PRO A 231 -2.85 2.07 47.31
CA PRO A 231 -3.58 0.94 46.72
C PRO A 231 -3.87 1.09 45.20
N TYR A 232 -3.33 2.05 44.52
CA TYR A 232 -3.64 2.41 43.13
C TYR A 232 -2.41 2.34 42.21
N ALA A 233 -2.61 2.54 40.94
CA ALA A 233 -1.56 2.74 39.95
C ALA A 233 -1.62 4.15 39.36
N VAL A 234 -0.48 4.59 38.80
CA VAL A 234 -0.34 5.82 38.00
C VAL A 234 -0.01 5.44 36.58
N ILE A 235 -0.74 6.00 35.61
CA ILE A 235 -0.53 5.74 34.19
C ILE A 235 0.15 6.94 33.56
N GLY A 236 1.33 6.71 32.96
CA GLY A 236 2.09 7.70 32.22
C GLY A 236 1.45 8.04 30.87
N ASP A 237 1.89 9.14 30.28
CA ASP A 237 1.40 9.57 28.97
C ASP A 237 1.66 8.51 27.89
N PRO A 238 0.71 8.30 26.98
CA PRO A 238 0.88 7.38 25.86
C PRO A 238 1.84 7.97 24.81
N PRO A 239 2.43 7.13 23.94
CA PRO A 239 3.32 7.58 22.89
C PRO A 239 2.67 8.61 21.97
N GLY A 240 3.28 9.79 21.86
CA GLY A 240 2.83 10.85 20.98
C GLY A 240 1.62 11.66 21.45
N ALA A 241 1.14 11.43 22.68
CA ALA A 241 0.00 12.15 23.27
C ALA A 241 0.25 12.43 24.76
N THR A 242 -0.55 13.32 25.34
CA THR A 242 -0.52 13.65 26.76
C THR A 242 -1.92 13.65 27.34
N TYR A 243 -2.05 13.17 28.58
CA TYR A 243 -3.32 13.21 29.31
C TYR A 243 -3.65 14.61 29.84
N GLY A 244 -2.66 15.46 30.03
CA GLY A 244 -2.83 16.78 30.64
C GLY A 244 -2.49 17.92 29.70
N SER A 245 -3.15 19.06 29.89
CA SER A 245 -2.82 20.32 29.21
C SER A 245 -1.61 21.05 29.82
N ILE A 246 -1.10 20.57 30.96
CA ILE A 246 0.01 21.17 31.70
C ILE A 246 1.29 20.39 31.40
N PRO A 247 2.31 20.99 30.78
CA PRO A 247 3.53 20.28 30.37
C PRO A 247 4.35 19.65 31.49
N SER A 248 4.09 20.00 32.74
CA SER A 248 4.77 19.45 33.92
C SER A 248 4.13 18.19 34.50
N VAL A 249 2.99 17.74 33.96
CA VAL A 249 2.27 16.56 34.40
C VAL A 249 2.20 15.56 33.26
N SER A 250 3.08 14.54 33.29
CA SER A 250 3.21 13.52 32.24
C SER A 250 2.51 12.20 32.60
N TRP A 251 1.33 12.29 33.23
CA TRP A 251 0.51 11.13 33.59
C TRP A 251 -0.97 11.48 33.72
N LEU A 252 -1.82 10.45 33.70
CA LEU A 252 -3.24 10.59 33.97
C LEU A 252 -3.43 11.08 35.42
N ASN A 253 -4.01 12.27 35.57
CA ASN A 253 -4.20 12.92 36.88
C ASN A 253 -5.39 12.34 37.66
N ALA A 254 -5.41 11.02 37.80
CA ALA A 254 -6.38 10.28 38.62
C ALA A 254 -5.72 8.97 39.11
N PRO A 255 -6.00 8.52 40.35
CA PRO A 255 -5.62 7.18 40.78
C PRO A 255 -6.35 6.14 39.92
N VAL A 256 -5.66 5.12 39.52
CA VAL A 256 -6.22 4.03 38.70
C VAL A 256 -6.17 2.74 39.55
N PHE A 257 -7.34 2.14 39.76
CA PHE A 257 -7.46 0.82 40.31
C PHE A 257 -7.41 -0.20 39.20
N LEU A 258 -6.35 -0.99 39.17
CA LEU A 258 -6.13 -1.99 38.13
C LEU A 258 -7.22 -3.08 38.16
N ASP A 259 -7.56 -3.60 36.99
CA ASP A 259 -8.49 -4.73 36.89
C ASP A 259 -7.91 -5.96 37.62
N GLU A 260 -8.76 -6.67 38.35
CA GLU A 260 -8.43 -7.87 39.09
C GLU A 260 -8.23 -9.08 38.15
N ASP A 261 -7.83 -10.23 38.75
CA ASP A 261 -7.71 -11.50 38.01
C ASP A 261 -9.08 -11.90 37.43
N PRO A 262 -9.19 -12.14 36.12
CA PRO A 262 -10.45 -12.47 35.48
C PRO A 262 -11.02 -13.79 35.99
N PRO A 263 -12.36 -13.97 36.00
CA PRO A 263 -12.96 -15.21 36.39
C PRO A 263 -12.40 -16.43 35.63
N PRO A 264 -11.89 -17.47 36.27
CA PRO A 264 -11.24 -18.60 35.60
C PRO A 264 -12.11 -19.28 34.53
N HIS A 265 -13.41 -19.43 34.81
CA HIS A 265 -14.36 -20.00 33.84
C HIS A 265 -14.51 -19.17 32.55
N LEU A 266 -14.36 -17.85 32.66
CA LEU A 266 -14.41 -16.94 31.49
C LEU A 266 -13.15 -17.11 30.65
N VAL A 267 -11.96 -17.16 31.26
CA VAL A 267 -10.68 -17.38 30.57
C VAL A 267 -10.69 -18.70 29.83
N GLU A 268 -11.09 -19.81 30.53
CA GLU A 268 -11.17 -21.13 29.91
C GLU A 268 -12.15 -21.17 28.73
N ALA A 269 -13.29 -20.52 28.85
CA ALA A 269 -14.31 -20.51 27.82
C ALA A 269 -13.83 -19.77 26.58
N VAL A 270 -13.24 -18.57 26.75
CA VAL A 270 -12.63 -17.78 25.64
C VAL A 270 -11.51 -18.56 24.97
N CYS A 271 -10.59 -19.14 25.74
CA CYS A 271 -9.46 -19.89 25.19
C CYS A 271 -9.91 -21.14 24.41
N ARG A 272 -10.91 -21.86 24.92
CA ARG A 272 -11.47 -23.04 24.24
C ARG A 272 -12.14 -22.67 22.90
N GLU A 273 -12.89 -21.59 22.88
CA GLU A 273 -13.54 -21.09 21.66
C GLU A 273 -12.51 -20.65 20.60
N LEU A 274 -11.49 -19.91 21.03
CA LEU A 274 -10.40 -19.48 20.13
C LEU A 274 -9.59 -20.67 19.60
N ALA A 275 -9.28 -21.66 20.44
CA ALA A 275 -8.58 -22.86 20.00
C ALA A 275 -9.41 -23.68 19.00
N ALA A 276 -10.72 -23.82 19.24
CA ALA A 276 -11.63 -24.51 18.31
C ALA A 276 -11.68 -23.82 16.94
N HIS A 277 -11.74 -22.49 16.93
CA HIS A 277 -11.70 -21.71 15.68
C HIS A 277 -10.35 -21.82 14.96
N SER A 278 -9.23 -21.79 15.70
CA SER A 278 -7.89 -21.94 15.12
C SER A 278 -7.68 -23.34 14.54
N ALA A 279 -8.07 -24.39 15.26
CA ALA A 279 -8.00 -25.77 14.75
C ALA A 279 -8.86 -26.00 13.52
N ALA A 280 -10.01 -25.32 13.43
CA ALA A 280 -10.86 -25.37 12.25
C ALA A 280 -10.25 -24.65 11.04
N ALA A 281 -9.55 -23.52 11.26
CA ALA A 281 -8.84 -22.79 10.21
C ALA A 281 -7.56 -23.52 9.73
N SER A 282 -6.93 -24.31 10.57
CA SER A 282 -5.68 -25.05 10.28
C SER A 282 -5.86 -26.26 9.36
N ARG A 283 -7.10 -26.60 8.95
CA ARG A 283 -7.35 -27.80 8.11
C ARG A 283 -7.31 -27.54 6.62
N VAL A 284 -7.35 -26.28 6.18
CA VAL A 284 -7.29 -25.92 4.75
C VAL A 284 -5.91 -25.36 4.46
N THR A 285 -5.21 -25.97 3.51
CA THR A 285 -3.87 -25.55 3.06
C THR A 285 -3.93 -24.96 1.66
N LEU A 286 -2.87 -24.28 1.22
CA LEU A 286 -2.80 -23.73 -0.14
C LEU A 286 -2.91 -24.86 -1.19
N SER A 287 -2.31 -26.02 -0.93
CA SER A 287 -2.40 -27.18 -1.83
C SER A 287 -3.85 -27.64 -2.08
N ASP A 288 -4.74 -27.48 -1.12
CA ASP A 288 -6.16 -27.84 -1.29
C ASP A 288 -6.93 -26.91 -2.25
N LEU A 289 -6.37 -25.76 -2.57
CA LEU A 289 -6.94 -24.78 -3.52
C LEU A 289 -6.35 -24.89 -4.93
N LEU A 290 -5.23 -25.58 -5.07
CA LEU A 290 -4.51 -25.77 -6.32
C LEU A 290 -5.01 -27.00 -7.08
N PRO A 291 -4.69 -27.15 -8.37
CA PRO A 291 -4.88 -28.42 -9.10
C PRO A 291 -4.21 -29.58 -8.37
N GLU A 292 -4.80 -30.78 -8.49
CA GLU A 292 -4.30 -32.00 -7.84
C GLU A 292 -2.80 -32.26 -8.12
N PRO A 293 -2.04 -32.81 -7.14
CA PRO A 293 -0.66 -33.21 -7.39
C PRO A 293 -0.55 -34.23 -8.52
N GLY A 294 0.02 -33.83 -9.64
CA GLY A 294 0.11 -34.67 -10.86
C GLY A 294 -0.70 -34.15 -12.04
N GLU A 295 -1.61 -33.20 -11.83
CA GLU A 295 -2.18 -32.44 -12.95
C GLU A 295 -1.13 -31.52 -13.56
N GLU A 296 -1.11 -31.43 -14.89
CA GLU A 296 -0.24 -30.48 -15.60
C GLU A 296 -0.69 -29.04 -15.35
N LEU A 297 0.27 -28.15 -15.18
CA LEU A 297 -0.01 -26.71 -15.16
C LEU A 297 -0.75 -26.34 -16.45
N TRP A 298 -1.74 -25.42 -16.30
CA TRP A 298 -2.47 -24.87 -17.44
C TRP A 298 -3.34 -25.87 -18.20
N SER A 299 -3.90 -26.84 -17.48
CA SER A 299 -4.86 -27.82 -18.04
C SER A 299 -6.27 -27.25 -18.26
N GLY A 300 -6.56 -26.01 -17.76
CA GLY A 300 -7.87 -25.38 -17.89
C GLY A 300 -8.12 -24.79 -19.27
N ASP A 301 -9.41 -24.75 -19.68
CA ASP A 301 -9.89 -24.04 -20.88
C ASP A 301 -10.73 -22.82 -20.42
N ALA A 302 -10.30 -21.63 -20.82
CA ALA A 302 -10.97 -20.37 -20.47
C ALA A 302 -12.13 -20.01 -21.42
N ALA A 303 -12.47 -20.81 -22.41
CA ALA A 303 -13.51 -20.46 -23.39
C ALA A 303 -14.85 -20.10 -22.72
N GLU A 304 -15.36 -20.96 -21.82
CA GLU A 304 -16.63 -20.74 -21.09
C GLU A 304 -16.49 -19.94 -19.81
N GLY A 305 -15.28 -19.53 -19.42
CA GLY A 305 -15.01 -18.74 -18.22
C GLY A 305 -13.79 -19.22 -17.45
N LEU A 306 -13.52 -18.54 -16.33
CA LEU A 306 -12.44 -18.89 -15.40
C LEU A 306 -13.04 -19.49 -14.14
N SER A 307 -12.39 -20.48 -13.54
CA SER A 307 -12.83 -21.15 -12.30
C SER A 307 -11.65 -21.35 -11.36
N THR A 308 -11.84 -21.09 -10.07
CA THR A 308 -10.85 -21.38 -9.04
C THR A 308 -11.53 -21.81 -7.74
N VAL A 309 -10.88 -22.67 -6.97
CA VAL A 309 -11.30 -23.00 -5.61
C VAL A 309 -10.91 -21.83 -4.71
N VAL A 310 -11.86 -21.29 -3.96
CA VAL A 310 -11.65 -20.14 -3.07
C VAL A 310 -11.55 -20.51 -1.60
N GLY A 311 -11.84 -21.75 -1.26
CA GLY A 311 -11.84 -22.31 0.09
C GLY A 311 -12.71 -23.54 0.20
N HIS A 312 -12.93 -24.00 1.43
CA HIS A 312 -13.76 -25.15 1.74
C HIS A 312 -15.00 -24.77 2.56
N ASP A 313 -16.17 -25.25 2.17
CA ASP A 313 -17.40 -25.25 2.94
C ASP A 313 -17.51 -26.60 3.64
N GLY A 314 -17.18 -26.64 4.92
CA GLY A 314 -16.92 -27.92 5.59
C GLY A 314 -15.69 -28.61 5.01
N ASP A 315 -15.87 -29.83 4.50
CA ASP A 315 -14.83 -30.63 3.82
C ASP A 315 -14.95 -30.54 2.29
N THR A 316 -15.88 -29.75 1.76
CA THR A 316 -16.13 -29.66 0.31
C THR A 316 -15.47 -28.41 -0.27
N PRO A 317 -14.62 -28.52 -1.31
CA PRO A 317 -14.05 -27.39 -1.98
C PRO A 317 -15.15 -26.56 -2.67
N LEU A 318 -15.11 -25.23 -2.45
CA LEU A 318 -15.99 -24.29 -3.12
C LEU A 318 -15.24 -23.63 -4.27
N ALA A 319 -15.68 -23.93 -5.50
CA ALA A 319 -15.17 -23.25 -6.68
C ALA A 319 -16.09 -22.09 -7.08
N LEU A 320 -15.51 -20.93 -7.34
CA LEU A 320 -16.19 -19.78 -7.94
C LEU A 320 -15.75 -19.57 -9.38
N ARG A 321 -16.62 -18.93 -10.15
CA ARG A 321 -16.40 -18.73 -11.59
C ARG A 321 -16.54 -17.29 -12.01
N PHE A 322 -15.78 -16.93 -13.05
CA PHE A 322 -16.00 -15.73 -13.85
C PHE A 322 -16.60 -16.17 -15.18
N ASN A 323 -17.89 -15.92 -15.37
CA ASN A 323 -18.65 -16.24 -16.57
C ASN A 323 -19.78 -15.21 -16.77
N ASP A 324 -20.68 -15.47 -17.69
CA ASP A 324 -21.80 -14.56 -17.99
C ASP A 324 -22.77 -14.34 -16.80
N LEU A 325 -22.87 -15.32 -15.88
CA LEU A 325 -23.75 -15.23 -14.71
C LEU A 325 -23.07 -14.59 -13.50
N THR A 326 -21.77 -14.80 -13.35
CA THR A 326 -20.97 -14.31 -12.23
C THR A 326 -19.73 -13.56 -12.73
N PRO A 327 -19.92 -12.48 -13.52
CA PRO A 327 -18.82 -11.84 -14.25
C PRO A 327 -17.86 -11.09 -13.37
N HIS A 328 -18.32 -10.56 -12.22
CA HIS A 328 -17.54 -9.67 -11.35
C HIS A 328 -17.74 -10.04 -9.89
N TRP A 329 -16.70 -9.87 -9.09
CA TRP A 329 -16.73 -10.14 -7.66
C TRP A 329 -16.44 -8.87 -6.85
N MET A 330 -17.07 -8.76 -5.71
CA MET A 330 -16.79 -7.72 -4.70
C MET A 330 -16.32 -8.39 -3.42
N VAL A 331 -15.21 -7.90 -2.88
CA VAL A 331 -14.57 -8.45 -1.68
C VAL A 331 -14.49 -7.37 -0.61
N GLY A 332 -15.11 -7.60 0.53
CA GLY A 332 -15.07 -6.71 1.69
C GLY A 332 -14.39 -7.35 2.88
N GLY A 333 -13.64 -6.54 3.63
CA GLY A 333 -12.99 -6.99 4.86
C GLY A 333 -12.17 -5.88 5.49
N ARG A 334 -12.23 -5.77 6.82
CA ARG A 334 -11.41 -4.79 7.55
C ARG A 334 -9.92 -5.03 7.34
N SER A 335 -9.09 -4.07 7.73
CA SER A 335 -7.64 -4.28 7.80
C SER A 335 -7.34 -5.52 8.65
N GLY A 336 -6.48 -6.42 8.15
CA GLY A 336 -6.16 -7.67 8.83
C GLY A 336 -7.22 -8.77 8.77
N ALA A 337 -8.26 -8.63 7.96
CA ALA A 337 -9.30 -9.66 7.82
C ALA A 337 -8.90 -10.84 6.91
N GLY A 338 -7.70 -10.84 6.32
CA GLY A 338 -7.27 -11.86 5.36
C GLY A 338 -7.62 -11.56 3.90
N LYS A 339 -7.96 -10.31 3.58
CA LYS A 339 -8.31 -9.89 2.21
C LYS A 339 -7.17 -10.18 1.22
N THR A 340 -5.94 -9.77 1.55
CA THR A 340 -4.75 -10.04 0.75
C THR A 340 -4.53 -11.55 0.57
N ALA A 341 -4.61 -12.33 1.65
CA ALA A 341 -4.48 -13.79 1.60
C ALA A 341 -5.54 -14.42 0.67
N PHE A 342 -6.79 -13.97 0.77
CA PHE A 342 -7.87 -14.44 -0.10
C PHE A 342 -7.59 -14.12 -1.58
N LEU A 343 -7.19 -12.87 -1.90
CA LEU A 343 -6.87 -12.46 -3.27
C LEU A 343 -5.67 -13.23 -3.84
N VAL A 344 -4.62 -13.43 -3.05
CA VAL A 344 -3.42 -14.19 -3.44
C VAL A 344 -3.78 -15.65 -3.75
N ASN A 345 -4.60 -16.30 -2.91
CA ASN A 345 -5.11 -17.65 -3.18
C ASN A 345 -5.86 -17.73 -4.51
N VAL A 346 -6.76 -16.78 -4.78
CA VAL A 346 -7.49 -16.69 -6.04
C VAL A 346 -6.55 -16.57 -7.23
N LEU A 347 -5.54 -15.69 -7.14
CA LEU A 347 -4.61 -15.44 -8.24
C LEU A 347 -3.70 -16.64 -8.53
N TYR A 348 -3.17 -17.30 -7.50
CA TYR A 348 -2.38 -18.52 -7.70
C TYR A 348 -3.23 -19.69 -8.20
N GLY A 349 -4.46 -19.85 -7.69
CA GLY A 349 -5.38 -20.88 -8.16
C GLY A 349 -5.74 -20.72 -9.63
N LEU A 350 -5.99 -19.49 -10.09
CA LEU A 350 -6.22 -19.17 -11.51
C LEU A 350 -4.93 -19.34 -12.32
N GLY A 351 -3.81 -18.81 -11.84
CA GLY A 351 -2.51 -18.88 -12.53
C GLY A 351 -1.97 -20.30 -12.70
N ALA A 352 -2.29 -21.21 -11.77
CA ALA A 352 -1.92 -22.62 -11.90
C ALA A 352 -2.79 -23.35 -12.91
N ARG A 353 -4.06 -22.95 -13.06
CA ARG A 353 -5.05 -23.65 -13.90
C ARG A 353 -5.05 -23.19 -15.35
N TYR A 354 -4.87 -21.90 -15.63
CA TYR A 354 -4.95 -21.32 -16.97
C TYR A 354 -3.59 -20.82 -17.43
N SER A 355 -3.29 -20.92 -18.71
CA SER A 355 -2.06 -20.41 -19.29
C SER A 355 -2.10 -18.87 -19.46
N PRO A 356 -0.95 -18.19 -19.61
CA PRO A 356 -0.90 -16.77 -19.95
C PRO A 356 -1.57 -16.42 -21.29
N ALA A 357 -1.75 -17.40 -22.18
CA ALA A 357 -2.50 -17.25 -23.42
C ALA A 357 -4.02 -17.21 -23.21
N GLU A 358 -4.49 -17.68 -22.05
CA GLU A 358 -5.90 -17.77 -21.70
C GLU A 358 -6.33 -16.80 -20.60
N LEU A 359 -5.38 -16.37 -19.74
CA LEU A 359 -5.60 -15.44 -18.64
C LEU A 359 -4.57 -14.32 -18.61
N SER A 360 -5.03 -13.09 -18.58
CA SER A 360 -4.21 -11.88 -18.39
C SER A 360 -4.68 -11.12 -17.16
N LEU A 361 -3.75 -10.72 -16.29
CA LEU A 361 -4.01 -10.07 -15.02
C LEU A 361 -3.58 -8.60 -15.04
N TYR A 362 -4.47 -7.73 -14.58
CA TYR A 362 -4.21 -6.33 -14.25
C TYR A 362 -4.44 -6.15 -12.75
N LEU A 363 -3.40 -5.79 -12.01
CA LEU A 363 -3.40 -5.81 -10.55
C LEU A 363 -3.12 -4.40 -10.03
N LEU A 364 -4.06 -3.79 -9.32
CA LEU A 364 -3.94 -2.43 -8.78
C LEU A 364 -4.12 -2.44 -7.28
N ASP A 365 -3.12 -1.91 -6.56
CA ASP A 365 -3.17 -1.67 -5.12
C ASP A 365 -3.06 -0.16 -4.87
N PHE A 366 -4.12 0.42 -4.28
CA PHE A 366 -4.20 1.86 -3.96
C PHE A 366 -3.83 2.18 -2.51
N LYS A 367 -3.42 1.19 -1.72
CA LYS A 367 -3.12 1.42 -0.32
C LYS A 367 -1.60 1.39 -0.06
N GLU A 368 -1.06 0.26 0.31
CA GLU A 368 0.31 0.17 0.81
C GLU A 368 1.25 -0.60 -0.15
N GLY A 369 0.77 -0.88 -1.35
CA GLY A 369 1.57 -1.43 -2.43
C GLY A 369 2.07 -2.86 -2.25
N VAL A 370 1.53 -3.62 -1.31
CA VAL A 370 2.09 -4.90 -0.86
C VAL A 370 1.30 -6.10 -1.36
N THR A 371 0.01 -5.89 -1.64
CA THR A 371 -0.90 -6.98 -2.04
C THR A 371 -0.38 -7.74 -3.27
N PHE A 372 0.20 -7.04 -4.24
CA PHE A 372 0.63 -7.64 -5.51
C PHE A 372 2.14 -7.58 -5.77
N ALA A 373 2.92 -7.12 -4.79
CA ALA A 373 4.37 -6.97 -4.95
C ALA A 373 5.10 -8.33 -5.16
N GLU A 374 4.53 -9.43 -4.71
CA GLU A 374 5.11 -10.76 -4.91
C GLU A 374 5.01 -11.28 -6.36
N PHE A 375 4.15 -10.69 -7.18
CA PHE A 375 3.94 -11.07 -8.58
C PHE A 375 4.88 -10.35 -9.57
N VAL A 376 5.75 -9.47 -9.08
CA VAL A 376 6.67 -8.68 -9.90
C VAL A 376 8.13 -9.07 -9.65
N PRO A 377 9.03 -8.91 -10.64
CA PRO A 377 10.45 -9.22 -10.44
C PRO A 377 11.10 -8.20 -9.51
N THR A 378 12.03 -8.66 -8.69
CA THR A 378 12.83 -7.84 -7.79
C THR A 378 14.34 -7.98 -8.10
N ARG A 379 15.19 -7.14 -7.47
CA ARG A 379 16.65 -7.29 -7.59
C ARG A 379 17.16 -8.66 -7.07
N ARG A 380 16.44 -9.27 -6.10
CA ARG A 380 16.84 -10.54 -5.44
C ARG A 380 16.20 -11.76 -6.06
N ASP A 381 14.96 -11.63 -6.54
CA ASP A 381 14.21 -12.69 -7.21
C ASP A 381 13.66 -12.12 -8.51
N ARG A 382 14.15 -12.61 -9.64
CA ARG A 382 13.77 -12.14 -10.97
C ARG A 382 12.53 -12.86 -11.50
N THR A 383 11.94 -13.76 -10.73
CA THR A 383 10.69 -14.42 -11.12
C THR A 383 9.51 -13.48 -10.99
N TRP A 384 8.48 -13.71 -11.78
CA TRP A 384 7.20 -12.99 -11.74
C TRP A 384 6.07 -13.94 -12.13
N LEU A 385 4.84 -13.55 -11.85
CA LEU A 385 3.67 -14.31 -12.31
C LEU A 385 3.46 -14.05 -13.82
N PRO A 386 3.59 -15.07 -14.70
CA PRO A 386 3.57 -14.87 -16.17
C PRO A 386 2.27 -14.27 -16.72
N HIS A 387 1.18 -14.40 -15.98
CA HIS A 387 -0.13 -13.84 -16.32
C HIS A 387 -0.24 -12.32 -16.10
N ALA A 388 0.63 -11.76 -15.24
CA ALA A 388 0.59 -10.35 -14.89
C ALA A 388 1.01 -9.46 -16.08
N ARG A 389 0.11 -8.62 -16.55
CA ARG A 389 0.34 -7.65 -17.62
C ARG A 389 0.77 -6.30 -17.10
N ALA A 390 0.04 -5.82 -16.10
CA ALA A 390 0.28 -4.54 -15.43
C ALA A 390 0.06 -4.71 -13.93
N VAL A 391 0.96 -4.15 -13.14
CA VAL A 391 0.89 -4.16 -11.67
C VAL A 391 1.15 -2.76 -11.16
N GLY A 392 0.17 -2.18 -10.49
CA GLY A 392 0.28 -0.92 -9.77
C GLY A 392 0.55 -1.20 -8.29
N VAL A 393 1.73 -0.79 -7.81
CA VAL A 393 2.17 -0.88 -6.42
C VAL A 393 2.11 0.52 -5.82
N GLU A 394 1.34 0.73 -4.77
CA GLU A 394 0.98 2.09 -4.32
C GLU A 394 0.51 2.97 -5.49
N ALA A 395 -0.39 2.44 -6.29
CA ALA A 395 -0.87 3.10 -7.49
C ALA A 395 -1.55 4.43 -7.15
N ASP A 396 -1.29 5.45 -7.94
CA ASP A 396 -2.10 6.66 -7.89
C ASP A 396 -3.36 6.55 -8.78
N ARG A 397 -4.29 7.46 -8.55
CA ARG A 397 -5.60 7.45 -9.22
C ARG A 397 -5.49 7.61 -10.74
N GLU A 398 -4.51 8.39 -11.20
CA GLU A 398 -4.26 8.63 -12.63
C GLU A 398 -3.77 7.37 -13.32
N TYR A 399 -2.90 6.57 -12.67
CA TYR A 399 -2.49 5.28 -13.22
C TYR A 399 -3.66 4.29 -13.24
N GLY A 400 -4.46 4.25 -12.17
CA GLY A 400 -5.69 3.45 -12.15
C GLY A 400 -6.64 3.81 -13.28
N LEU A 401 -6.85 5.11 -13.51
CA LEU A 401 -7.65 5.60 -14.62
C LEU A 401 -7.06 5.19 -15.98
N ALA A 402 -5.73 5.24 -16.15
CA ALA A 402 -5.07 4.78 -17.37
C ALA A 402 -5.30 3.28 -17.64
N VAL A 403 -5.29 2.46 -16.59
CA VAL A 403 -5.62 1.03 -16.71
C VAL A 403 -7.09 0.84 -17.13
N LEU A 404 -8.03 1.57 -16.54
CA LEU A 404 -9.45 1.49 -16.94
C LEU A 404 -9.67 1.92 -18.39
N ARG A 405 -9.00 2.98 -18.83
CA ARG A 405 -9.03 3.44 -20.24
C ARG A 405 -8.48 2.38 -21.20
N GLU A 406 -7.40 1.69 -20.82
CA GLU A 406 -6.84 0.59 -21.63
C GLU A 406 -7.82 -0.59 -21.73
N LEU A 407 -8.49 -0.96 -20.62
CA LEU A 407 -9.49 -2.02 -20.62
C LEU A 407 -10.72 -1.67 -21.47
N ASP A 408 -11.18 -0.42 -21.45
CA ASP A 408 -12.29 0.05 -22.31
C ASP A 408 -11.87 0.09 -23.79
N ALA A 409 -10.64 0.53 -24.10
CA ALA A 409 -10.07 0.45 -25.43
C ALA A 409 -9.93 -1.00 -25.91
N GLU A 410 -9.50 -1.93 -25.05
CA GLU A 410 -9.44 -3.36 -25.35
C GLU A 410 -10.83 -3.93 -25.63
N MET A 411 -11.83 -3.55 -24.86
CA MET A 411 -13.22 -3.91 -25.11
C MET A 411 -13.68 -3.46 -26.51
N THR A 412 -13.29 -2.25 -26.91
CA THR A 412 -13.57 -1.72 -28.26
C THR A 412 -12.83 -2.51 -29.35
N ARG A 413 -11.56 -2.87 -29.13
CA ARG A 413 -10.78 -3.71 -30.05
C ARG A 413 -11.43 -5.08 -30.23
N ARG A 414 -11.90 -5.70 -29.14
CA ARG A 414 -12.59 -6.99 -29.12
C ARG A 414 -13.94 -6.90 -29.84
N ALA A 415 -14.70 -5.83 -29.62
CA ALA A 415 -15.96 -5.63 -30.35
C ALA A 415 -15.76 -5.62 -31.87
N ALA A 416 -14.76 -4.89 -32.36
CA ALA A 416 -14.41 -4.88 -33.78
C ALA A 416 -13.88 -6.24 -34.29
N ALA A 417 -13.22 -7.03 -33.45
CA ALA A 417 -12.80 -8.40 -33.78
C ALA A 417 -14.00 -9.35 -33.88
N PHE A 418 -14.96 -9.25 -32.94
CA PHE A 418 -16.20 -10.03 -32.96
C PHE A 418 -17.05 -9.78 -34.22
N GLU A 419 -17.19 -8.49 -34.59
CA GLU A 419 -17.89 -8.09 -35.79
C GLU A 419 -17.24 -8.73 -37.04
N ARG A 420 -15.92 -8.67 -37.16
CA ARG A 420 -15.19 -9.30 -38.27
C ARG A 420 -15.31 -10.82 -38.30
N ALA A 421 -15.38 -11.46 -37.12
CA ALA A 421 -15.54 -12.94 -36.99
C ALA A 421 -17.02 -13.38 -37.10
N GLY A 422 -17.99 -12.46 -37.06
CA GLY A 422 -19.42 -12.79 -37.08
C GLY A 422 -19.93 -13.47 -35.81
N VAL A 423 -19.25 -13.20 -34.65
CA VAL A 423 -19.60 -13.77 -33.35
C VAL A 423 -20.12 -12.70 -32.40
N SER A 424 -20.87 -13.09 -31.38
CA SER A 424 -21.48 -12.16 -30.40
C SER A 424 -20.91 -12.26 -29.00
N ARG A 425 -20.17 -13.32 -28.70
CA ARG A 425 -19.63 -13.61 -27.36
C ARG A 425 -18.18 -14.12 -27.44
N PHE A 426 -17.44 -13.88 -26.36
CA PHE A 426 -16.05 -14.31 -26.22
C PHE A 426 -15.88 -15.83 -26.43
N ALA A 427 -16.78 -16.63 -25.90
CA ALA A 427 -16.74 -18.09 -26.02
C ALA A 427 -16.87 -18.61 -27.47
N GLU A 428 -17.41 -17.81 -28.37
CA GLU A 428 -17.60 -18.15 -29.78
C GLU A 428 -16.36 -17.85 -30.66
N LEU A 429 -15.34 -17.13 -30.10
CA LEU A 429 -14.07 -16.93 -30.79
C LEU A 429 -13.32 -18.27 -30.92
N GLY A 430 -13.11 -18.72 -32.13
CA GLY A 430 -12.32 -19.92 -32.41
C GLY A 430 -10.84 -19.81 -32.02
N ALA A 431 -10.10 -20.90 -32.08
CA ALA A 431 -8.69 -20.98 -31.66
C ALA A 431 -7.78 -19.94 -32.31
N ASP A 432 -8.05 -19.55 -33.54
CA ASP A 432 -7.24 -18.60 -34.32
C ASP A 432 -7.46 -17.12 -33.91
N GLY A 433 -8.47 -16.83 -33.10
CA GLY A 433 -8.81 -15.48 -32.62
C GLY A 433 -8.73 -15.32 -31.09
N LYS A 434 -8.24 -16.30 -30.38
CA LYS A 434 -8.20 -16.32 -28.90
C LYS A 434 -7.28 -15.21 -28.35
N ALA A 435 -7.89 -14.18 -27.79
CA ALA A 435 -7.24 -13.30 -26.83
C ALA A 435 -7.45 -13.87 -25.40
N PRO A 436 -6.55 -13.64 -24.42
CA PRO A 436 -6.77 -14.11 -23.06
C PRO A 436 -7.99 -13.42 -22.43
N ARG A 437 -8.73 -14.12 -21.55
CA ARG A 437 -9.64 -13.43 -20.64
C ARG A 437 -8.84 -12.50 -19.75
N ILE A 438 -9.41 -11.35 -19.44
CA ILE A 438 -8.78 -10.36 -18.59
C ILE A 438 -9.46 -10.36 -17.23
N LEU A 439 -8.67 -10.46 -16.17
CA LEU A 439 -9.10 -10.24 -14.81
C LEU A 439 -8.36 -9.00 -14.27
N CYS A 440 -9.11 -7.94 -14.00
CA CYS A 440 -8.60 -6.76 -13.31
C CYS A 440 -8.99 -6.82 -11.83
N VAL A 441 -7.98 -6.81 -10.97
CA VAL A 441 -8.16 -6.79 -9.51
C VAL A 441 -7.76 -5.42 -8.98
N ILE A 442 -8.69 -4.76 -8.31
CA ILE A 442 -8.48 -3.43 -7.74
C ILE A 442 -8.65 -3.53 -6.22
N ASP A 443 -7.53 -3.50 -5.50
CA ASP A 443 -7.55 -3.42 -4.05
C ASP A 443 -7.66 -1.96 -3.60
N GLU A 444 -8.53 -1.71 -2.64
CA GLU A 444 -8.93 -0.41 -2.12
C GLU A 444 -9.50 0.53 -3.22
N PHE A 445 -10.39 -0.01 -4.07
CA PHE A 445 -11.04 0.72 -5.19
C PHE A 445 -11.72 2.04 -4.79
N PRO A 446 -12.24 2.28 -3.56
CA PRO A 446 -12.81 3.56 -3.18
C PRO A 446 -11.84 4.74 -3.30
N VAL A 447 -10.52 4.49 -3.19
CA VAL A 447 -9.50 5.53 -3.37
C VAL A 447 -9.55 6.09 -4.80
N LEU A 448 -9.75 5.23 -5.80
CA LEU A 448 -9.88 5.63 -7.20
C LEU A 448 -11.10 6.53 -7.44
N LEU A 449 -12.18 6.29 -6.72
CA LEU A 449 -13.45 7.02 -6.83
C LEU A 449 -13.58 8.20 -5.84
N ALA A 450 -12.56 8.43 -5.00
CA ALA A 450 -12.62 9.46 -3.98
C ALA A 450 -12.60 10.88 -4.60
N GLY A 451 -13.44 11.77 -4.05
CA GLY A 451 -13.55 13.14 -4.53
C GLY A 451 -14.62 13.33 -5.60
N ALA A 452 -14.72 14.58 -6.09
CA ALA A 452 -15.66 14.98 -7.16
C ALA A 452 -14.89 15.59 -8.36
N ASP A 453 -13.61 15.22 -8.50
CA ASP A 453 -12.76 15.67 -9.58
C ASP A 453 -12.98 14.86 -10.88
N PRO A 454 -12.49 15.32 -12.02
CA PRO A 454 -12.66 14.64 -13.29
C PRO A 454 -12.13 13.19 -13.31
N VAL A 455 -11.05 12.89 -12.57
CA VAL A 455 -10.48 11.54 -12.45
C VAL A 455 -11.50 10.57 -11.83
N ALA A 456 -12.14 10.98 -10.72
CA ALA A 456 -13.16 10.17 -10.06
C ALA A 456 -14.38 9.96 -10.96
N VAL A 457 -14.83 11.03 -11.63
CA VAL A 457 -16.01 10.99 -12.51
C VAL A 457 -15.78 10.05 -13.70
N GLU A 458 -14.63 10.17 -14.35
CA GLU A 458 -14.29 9.31 -15.48
C GLU A 458 -14.03 7.86 -15.05
N ALA A 459 -13.32 7.64 -13.94
CA ALA A 459 -13.09 6.31 -13.40
C ALA A 459 -14.41 5.60 -13.07
N ALA A 460 -15.37 6.31 -12.46
CA ALA A 460 -16.69 5.78 -12.19
C ALA A 460 -17.46 5.41 -13.48
N ALA A 461 -17.40 6.24 -14.51
CA ALA A 461 -18.03 5.96 -15.80
C ALA A 461 -17.41 4.75 -16.51
N LEU A 462 -16.08 4.63 -16.48
CA LEU A 462 -15.37 3.48 -17.07
C LEU A 462 -15.64 2.19 -16.31
N LEU A 463 -15.66 2.24 -14.97
CA LEU A 463 -16.03 1.07 -14.16
C LEU A 463 -17.48 0.63 -14.44
N ASP A 464 -18.43 1.56 -14.55
CA ASP A 464 -19.81 1.23 -14.93
C ASP A 464 -19.87 0.61 -16.33
N SER A 465 -19.16 1.16 -17.32
CA SER A 465 -19.04 0.59 -18.67
C SER A 465 -18.49 -0.85 -18.64
N LEU A 466 -17.35 -1.06 -17.94
CA LEU A 466 -16.69 -2.36 -17.84
C LEU A 466 -17.54 -3.40 -17.12
N THR A 467 -18.23 -3.01 -16.04
CA THR A 467 -19.07 -3.95 -15.29
C THR A 467 -20.33 -4.37 -16.06
N ARG A 468 -20.91 -3.49 -16.87
CA ARG A 468 -22.11 -3.79 -17.69
C ARG A 468 -21.78 -4.59 -18.95
N ARG A 469 -20.67 -4.27 -19.60
CA ARG A 469 -20.34 -4.74 -20.94
C ARG A 469 -19.19 -5.74 -20.98
N GLY A 470 -18.23 -5.64 -20.06
CA GLY A 470 -16.96 -6.37 -20.07
C GLY A 470 -17.13 -7.89 -20.17
N ARG A 471 -18.16 -8.44 -19.50
CA ARG A 471 -18.42 -9.90 -19.50
C ARG A 471 -18.50 -10.49 -20.91
N SER A 472 -19.21 -9.83 -21.83
CA SER A 472 -19.37 -10.31 -23.21
C SER A 472 -18.06 -10.34 -23.99
N TYR A 473 -17.08 -9.53 -23.56
CA TYR A 473 -15.76 -9.44 -24.15
C TYR A 473 -14.67 -10.19 -23.36
N GLY A 474 -15.05 -10.98 -22.34
CA GLY A 474 -14.12 -11.74 -21.52
C GLY A 474 -13.29 -10.87 -20.56
N ILE A 475 -13.84 -9.72 -20.13
CA ILE A 475 -13.20 -8.81 -19.16
C ILE A 475 -13.97 -8.90 -17.84
N HIS A 476 -13.26 -9.23 -16.77
CA HIS A 476 -13.79 -9.48 -15.43
C HIS A 476 -13.09 -8.58 -14.40
N LEU A 477 -13.81 -8.24 -13.32
CA LEU A 477 -13.31 -7.38 -12.24
C LEU A 477 -13.43 -8.08 -10.89
N ILE A 478 -12.42 -7.90 -10.03
CA ILE A 478 -12.54 -8.03 -8.59
C ILE A 478 -12.32 -6.65 -7.99
N LEU A 479 -13.30 -6.12 -7.28
CA LEU A 479 -13.18 -4.90 -6.49
C LEU A 479 -13.10 -5.26 -5.02
N ALA A 480 -12.00 -4.87 -4.38
CA ALA A 480 -11.77 -5.14 -2.97
C ALA A 480 -11.66 -3.84 -2.17
N SER A 481 -12.16 -3.84 -0.93
CA SER A 481 -12.10 -2.69 -0.03
C SER A 481 -12.24 -3.08 1.44
N GLN A 482 -11.77 -2.18 2.31
CA GLN A 482 -12.01 -2.27 3.75
C GLN A 482 -13.36 -1.65 4.14
N ASN A 483 -13.84 -0.69 3.38
CA ASN A 483 -15.14 -0.04 3.56
C ASN A 483 -15.77 0.20 2.19
N VAL A 484 -16.89 -0.44 1.93
CA VAL A 484 -17.59 -0.42 0.63
C VAL A 484 -18.64 0.69 0.56
N GLN A 485 -18.82 1.49 1.63
CA GLN A 485 -19.70 2.65 1.60
C GLN A 485 -19.15 3.74 0.66
N VAL A 486 -19.29 3.49 -0.64
CA VAL A 486 -18.89 4.43 -1.68
C VAL A 486 -20.12 5.21 -2.13
N HIS A 487 -19.95 6.50 -2.30
CA HIS A 487 -20.90 7.39 -2.95
C HIS A 487 -20.93 7.10 -4.47
N GLY A 488 -21.48 5.94 -4.85
CA GLY A 488 -21.67 5.53 -6.24
C GLY A 488 -23.15 5.38 -6.58
N PRO A 489 -23.52 5.35 -7.87
CA PRO A 489 -24.88 5.04 -8.27
C PRO A 489 -25.30 3.70 -7.66
N ARG A 490 -26.50 3.62 -7.06
CA ARG A 490 -27.02 2.39 -6.44
C ARG A 490 -27.00 1.19 -7.40
N ASP A 491 -27.09 1.42 -8.68
CA ASP A 491 -27.09 0.40 -9.74
C ASP A 491 -25.72 -0.25 -9.96
N PHE A 492 -24.60 0.42 -9.58
CA PHE A 492 -23.24 -0.12 -9.72
C PHE A 492 -23.07 -1.42 -8.94
N PHE A 493 -23.49 -1.46 -7.69
CA PHE A 493 -23.38 -2.65 -6.84
C PHE A 493 -24.19 -3.85 -7.37
N GLY A 494 -25.25 -3.61 -8.13
CA GLY A 494 -26.05 -4.66 -8.77
C GLY A 494 -25.29 -5.46 -9.84
N GLN A 495 -24.17 -4.94 -10.35
CA GLN A 495 -23.34 -5.62 -11.34
C GLN A 495 -22.37 -6.67 -10.73
N PHE A 496 -22.34 -6.78 -9.40
CA PHE A 496 -21.49 -7.73 -8.67
C PHE A 496 -22.34 -8.81 -8.01
N PRO A 497 -22.71 -9.87 -8.74
CA PRO A 497 -23.51 -10.97 -8.20
C PRO A 497 -22.77 -11.79 -7.15
N VAL A 498 -21.43 -11.89 -7.23
CA VAL A 498 -20.59 -12.57 -6.24
C VAL A 498 -20.05 -11.54 -5.26
N ARG A 499 -20.36 -11.73 -3.99
CA ARG A 499 -19.89 -10.90 -2.89
C ARG A 499 -19.25 -11.76 -1.81
N ILE A 500 -18.05 -11.41 -1.45
CA ILE A 500 -17.22 -12.12 -0.47
C ILE A 500 -17.04 -11.20 0.73
N ALA A 501 -17.62 -11.55 1.85
CA ALA A 501 -17.48 -10.82 3.10
C ALA A 501 -16.52 -11.56 4.03
N LEU A 502 -15.36 -10.96 4.27
CA LEU A 502 -14.40 -11.40 5.28
C LEU A 502 -14.74 -10.77 6.65
N PRO A 503 -14.01 -11.10 7.73
CA PRO A 503 -14.23 -10.51 9.03
C PRO A 503 -14.34 -8.98 8.99
N GLY A 504 -15.48 -8.46 9.45
CA GLY A 504 -15.79 -7.03 9.42
C GLY A 504 -16.13 -6.43 8.06
N GLY A 505 -16.27 -7.25 7.02
CA GLY A 505 -16.62 -6.83 5.65
C GLY A 505 -18.11 -6.99 5.31
N GLY A 506 -18.97 -6.96 6.29
CA GLY A 506 -20.42 -7.06 6.06
C GLY A 506 -21.01 -5.99 5.13
N ASP A 507 -20.27 -4.90 4.92
CA ASP A 507 -20.67 -3.79 4.05
C ASP A 507 -20.89 -4.20 2.58
N VAL A 508 -20.28 -5.30 2.13
CA VAL A 508 -20.49 -5.84 0.77
C VAL A 508 -21.82 -6.56 0.64
N LEU A 509 -22.41 -6.99 1.75
CA LEU A 509 -23.71 -7.62 1.82
C LEU A 509 -24.81 -6.56 1.93
N GLU A 510 -26.06 -6.97 1.79
CA GLU A 510 -27.17 -6.04 2.05
C GLU A 510 -27.23 -5.67 3.55
N PRO A 511 -27.72 -4.46 3.89
CA PRO A 511 -27.77 -3.99 5.27
C PRO A 511 -28.51 -4.91 6.25
N ALA A 512 -29.45 -5.71 5.74
CA ALA A 512 -30.22 -6.68 6.54
C ALA A 512 -29.53 -8.05 6.65
N ASN A 513 -28.36 -8.23 6.04
CA ASN A 513 -27.59 -9.47 6.04
C ASN A 513 -26.45 -9.36 7.04
N ASP A 514 -26.57 -10.05 8.16
CA ASP A 514 -25.58 -10.07 9.23
C ASP A 514 -24.71 -11.35 9.26
N SER A 515 -24.76 -12.17 8.19
CA SER A 515 -24.03 -13.45 8.09
C SER A 515 -22.51 -13.32 8.29
N ALA A 516 -21.94 -12.15 7.97
CA ALA A 516 -20.51 -11.88 8.17
C ALA A 516 -20.15 -11.38 9.58
N ALA A 517 -21.13 -11.26 10.48
CA ALA A 517 -20.87 -10.78 11.83
C ALA A 517 -20.10 -11.80 12.66
N GLY A 518 -18.94 -11.38 13.22
CA GLY A 518 -18.12 -12.21 14.12
C GLY A 518 -17.43 -13.39 13.43
N LEU A 519 -17.16 -13.33 12.13
CA LEU A 519 -16.37 -14.33 11.41
C LEU A 519 -14.96 -14.43 11.98
N PRO A 520 -14.44 -15.66 12.16
CA PRO A 520 -13.02 -15.87 12.48
C PRO A 520 -12.11 -15.54 11.28
N LEU A 521 -10.83 -15.27 11.58
CA LEU A 521 -9.81 -15.12 10.53
C LEU A 521 -9.69 -16.40 9.69
N GLY A 522 -9.38 -16.27 8.40
CA GLY A 522 -9.32 -17.39 7.46
C GLY A 522 -10.69 -17.93 7.07
N THR A 523 -11.77 -17.19 7.37
CA THR A 523 -13.12 -17.52 6.91
C THR A 523 -13.74 -16.37 6.13
N ALA A 524 -14.68 -16.70 5.24
CA ALA A 524 -15.46 -15.73 4.49
C ALA A 524 -16.89 -16.23 4.29
N VAL A 525 -17.83 -15.31 4.20
CA VAL A 525 -19.16 -15.59 3.63
C VAL A 525 -19.09 -15.30 2.13
N VAL A 526 -19.33 -16.30 1.32
CA VAL A 526 -19.47 -16.20 -0.14
C VAL A 526 -20.95 -16.17 -0.46
N ASN A 527 -21.44 -15.06 -1.02
CA ASN A 527 -22.81 -14.86 -1.45
C ASN A 527 -22.85 -14.70 -2.98
N THR A 528 -23.63 -15.51 -3.68
CA THR A 528 -23.75 -15.49 -5.14
C THR A 528 -25.04 -14.86 -5.64
N ALA A 529 -25.76 -14.15 -4.78
CA ALA A 529 -27.03 -13.49 -5.09
C ALA A 529 -27.00 -11.97 -4.82
N GLY A 530 -25.84 -11.31 -5.04
CA GLY A 530 -25.72 -9.88 -4.90
C GLY A 530 -25.81 -9.37 -3.45
N GLY A 531 -25.42 -10.19 -2.48
CA GLY A 531 -25.44 -9.83 -1.06
C GLY A 531 -26.77 -10.10 -0.34
N LEU A 532 -27.80 -10.53 -1.06
CA LEU A 532 -29.09 -10.89 -0.47
C LEU A 532 -28.90 -11.97 0.59
N GLY A 533 -29.54 -11.83 1.74
CA GLY A 533 -29.43 -12.79 2.83
C GLY A 533 -30.53 -12.59 3.88
N GLY A 534 -30.27 -13.11 5.07
CA GLY A 534 -31.15 -13.00 6.23
C GLY A 534 -30.36 -12.76 7.51
N PRO A 535 -31.03 -12.75 8.68
CA PRO A 535 -30.38 -12.70 9.98
C PRO A 535 -29.31 -13.79 10.13
N ARG A 536 -28.34 -13.56 11.00
CA ARG A 536 -27.25 -14.48 11.31
C ARG A 536 -27.77 -15.91 11.55
N GLY A 537 -27.20 -16.87 10.85
CA GLY A 537 -27.61 -18.28 10.90
C GLY A 537 -28.74 -18.66 9.93
N ALA A 538 -29.33 -17.72 9.19
CA ALA A 538 -30.31 -18.00 8.15
C ALA A 538 -29.61 -18.14 6.80
N THR A 539 -28.86 -19.23 6.57
CA THR A 539 -28.24 -19.50 5.26
C THR A 539 -29.31 -19.80 4.23
N ARG A 540 -29.31 -18.99 3.16
CA ARG A 540 -30.05 -19.29 1.96
C ARG A 540 -29.15 -20.12 1.04
N GLY A 541 -29.72 -20.88 0.11
CA GLY A 541 -28.97 -21.80 -0.77
C GLY A 541 -27.84 -21.15 -1.61
N HIS A 542 -27.83 -19.81 -1.73
CA HIS A 542 -26.81 -19.04 -2.45
C HIS A 542 -25.68 -18.51 -1.55
N GLU A 543 -25.73 -18.77 -0.24
CA GLU A 543 -24.75 -18.29 0.73
C GLU A 543 -23.98 -19.45 1.32
N ARG A 544 -22.64 -19.34 1.34
CA ARG A 544 -21.72 -20.36 1.83
C ARG A 544 -20.71 -19.74 2.78
N MET A 545 -20.43 -20.40 3.88
CA MET A 545 -19.31 -20.05 4.76
C MET A 545 -18.10 -20.88 4.36
N VAL A 546 -17.04 -20.24 3.89
CA VAL A 546 -15.83 -20.91 3.44
C VAL A 546 -14.66 -20.62 4.37
N ARG A 547 -13.79 -21.61 4.52
CA ARG A 547 -12.48 -21.49 5.13
C ARG A 547 -11.43 -21.46 4.04
N PHE A 548 -10.46 -20.58 4.15
CA PHE A 548 -9.35 -20.46 3.21
C PHE A 548 -8.02 -20.30 3.96
N PRO A 549 -6.90 -20.78 3.39
CA PRO A 549 -5.61 -20.75 4.04
C PRO A 549 -4.97 -19.38 3.95
N ASP A 550 -4.00 -19.12 4.83
CA ASP A 550 -2.97 -18.11 4.59
C ASP A 550 -1.95 -18.70 3.61
N PRO A 551 -1.83 -18.17 2.37
CA PRO A 551 -0.93 -18.73 1.37
C PRO A 551 0.54 -18.63 1.79
N HIS A 552 0.88 -17.70 2.68
CA HIS A 552 2.24 -17.50 3.19
C HIS A 552 2.55 -18.37 4.43
N ALA A 553 1.60 -19.19 4.89
CA ALA A 553 1.87 -20.15 5.97
C ALA A 553 2.87 -21.23 5.53
N ASP A 554 2.92 -21.55 4.23
CA ASP A 554 3.89 -22.45 3.60
C ASP A 554 4.67 -21.68 2.53
N GLU A 555 5.72 -20.97 2.97
CA GLU A 555 6.57 -20.15 2.08
C GLU A 555 7.31 -21.02 1.04
N GLU A 556 7.61 -22.27 1.36
CA GLU A 556 8.32 -23.19 0.46
C GLU A 556 7.41 -23.60 -0.70
N LEU A 557 6.20 -24.07 -0.41
CA LEU A 557 5.19 -24.41 -1.42
C LEU A 557 4.87 -23.21 -2.33
N LEU A 558 4.66 -22.03 -1.73
CA LEU A 558 4.32 -20.82 -2.48
C LEU A 558 5.46 -20.38 -3.40
N SER A 559 6.69 -20.44 -2.90
CA SER A 559 7.90 -20.14 -3.69
C SER A 559 8.10 -21.13 -4.81
N ASP A 560 7.93 -22.43 -4.56
CA ASP A 560 8.04 -23.48 -5.56
C ASP A 560 6.99 -23.31 -6.67
N LEU A 561 5.75 -23.06 -6.30
CA LEU A 561 4.67 -22.78 -7.26
C LEU A 561 5.00 -21.58 -8.16
N ARG A 562 5.47 -20.48 -7.58
CA ARG A 562 5.87 -19.29 -8.33
C ARG A 562 7.01 -19.60 -9.33
N HIS A 563 8.03 -20.33 -8.90
CA HIS A 563 9.14 -20.74 -9.77
C HIS A 563 8.68 -21.69 -10.88
N ARG A 564 7.78 -22.60 -10.60
CA ARG A 564 7.20 -23.52 -11.59
C ARG A 564 6.40 -22.75 -12.64
N LEU A 565 5.53 -21.82 -12.23
CA LEU A 565 4.75 -20.97 -13.14
C LEU A 565 5.67 -20.13 -14.02
N TRP A 566 6.70 -19.50 -13.41
CA TRP A 566 7.68 -18.71 -14.14
C TRP A 566 8.51 -19.58 -15.10
N GLY A 567 8.90 -20.78 -14.70
CA GLY A 567 9.64 -21.74 -15.53
C GLY A 567 8.86 -22.25 -16.75
N ALA A 568 7.55 -22.38 -16.61
CA ALA A 568 6.66 -22.85 -17.67
C ALA A 568 6.29 -21.76 -18.71
N ARG A 569 6.63 -20.47 -18.46
CA ARG A 569 6.32 -19.37 -19.38
C ARG A 569 7.04 -19.50 -20.72
N ASP A 570 6.52 -18.80 -21.73
CA ASP A 570 7.27 -18.58 -22.96
C ASP A 570 8.62 -17.87 -22.63
N PRO A 571 9.77 -18.39 -23.09
CA PRO A 571 11.07 -17.75 -22.88
C PRO A 571 11.14 -16.26 -23.30
N GLU A 572 10.35 -15.88 -24.30
CA GLU A 572 10.26 -14.53 -24.84
C GLU A 572 9.25 -13.64 -24.08
N ALA A 573 8.51 -14.20 -23.10
CA ALA A 573 7.54 -13.46 -22.32
C ALA A 573 8.22 -12.30 -21.58
N GLN A 574 7.65 -11.11 -21.73
CA GLN A 574 8.13 -9.91 -21.06
C GLN A 574 7.60 -9.84 -19.61
N PRO A 575 8.38 -9.32 -18.67
CA PRO A 575 7.90 -9.09 -17.31
C PRO A 575 6.72 -8.10 -17.31
N PRO A 576 5.89 -8.10 -16.26
CA PRO A 576 4.79 -7.16 -16.14
C PRO A 576 5.27 -5.71 -16.16
N ARG A 577 4.43 -4.81 -16.63
CA ARG A 577 4.64 -3.37 -16.45
C ARG A 577 4.34 -3.03 -15.00
N VAL A 578 5.34 -2.54 -14.28
CA VAL A 578 5.22 -2.24 -12.84
C VAL A 578 5.23 -0.73 -12.65
N PHE A 579 4.13 -0.20 -12.15
CA PHE A 579 4.03 1.17 -11.69
C PHE A 579 4.16 1.20 -10.17
N ALA A 580 5.17 1.90 -9.66
CA ALA A 580 5.34 2.19 -8.25
C ALA A 580 5.19 3.71 -8.05
N GLY A 581 4.10 4.13 -7.38
CA GLY A 581 3.71 5.54 -7.31
C GLY A 581 4.74 6.45 -6.64
N TYR A 582 5.57 5.90 -5.75
CA TYR A 582 6.63 6.60 -5.03
C TYR A 582 8.00 6.55 -5.72
N ALA A 583 8.20 5.66 -6.68
CA ALA A 583 9.53 5.42 -7.25
C ALA A 583 9.94 6.54 -8.20
N SER A 584 11.12 7.10 -7.95
CA SER A 584 11.78 8.01 -8.88
C SER A 584 12.12 7.27 -10.18
N GLN A 585 12.05 7.99 -11.29
CA GLN A 585 12.44 7.47 -12.62
C GLN A 585 13.74 8.11 -13.05
N HIS A 586 14.64 7.30 -13.62
CA HIS A 586 15.95 7.77 -14.05
C HIS A 586 16.10 7.56 -15.55
N LEU A 587 16.68 8.56 -16.25
CA LEU A 587 16.92 8.50 -17.69
C LEU A 587 17.77 7.28 -18.07
N ALA A 588 18.77 6.93 -17.27
CA ALA A 588 19.67 5.79 -17.50
C ALA A 588 18.91 4.44 -17.59
N ASP A 589 17.75 4.33 -16.99
CA ASP A 589 16.92 3.11 -17.00
C ASP A 589 15.92 3.09 -18.16
N ASP A 590 15.81 4.19 -18.90
CA ASP A 590 14.87 4.26 -20.00
C ASP A 590 15.33 3.44 -21.24
N PRO A 591 14.48 2.52 -21.76
CA PRO A 591 14.85 1.68 -22.90
C PRO A 591 15.05 2.47 -24.21
N THR A 592 14.34 3.59 -24.39
CA THR A 592 14.49 4.46 -25.56
C THR A 592 15.84 5.17 -25.52
N TYR A 593 16.22 5.67 -24.35
CA TYR A 593 17.54 6.27 -24.14
C TYR A 593 18.67 5.26 -24.33
N ARG A 594 18.55 4.06 -23.75
CA ARG A 594 19.54 2.98 -23.96
C ARG A 594 19.66 2.57 -25.43
N ALA A 595 18.54 2.54 -26.15
CA ALA A 595 18.55 2.26 -27.59
C ALA A 595 19.27 3.35 -28.41
N ALA A 596 19.06 4.64 -28.03
CA ALA A 596 19.78 5.76 -28.63
C ALA A 596 21.30 5.68 -28.37
N LEU A 597 21.71 5.41 -27.14
CA LEU A 597 23.12 5.21 -26.80
C LEU A 597 23.76 4.05 -27.54
N ALA A 598 23.01 2.98 -27.81
CA ALA A 598 23.46 1.83 -28.62
C ALA A 598 23.52 2.10 -30.14
N GLY A 599 23.27 3.34 -30.56
CA GLY A 599 23.38 3.77 -31.98
C GLY A 599 22.16 3.41 -32.82
N ARG A 600 21.01 3.05 -32.27
CA ARG A 600 19.77 2.96 -33.04
C ARG A 600 19.38 4.35 -33.53
N SER A 601 19.12 4.47 -34.84
CA SER A 601 18.67 5.75 -35.39
C SER A 601 17.29 6.10 -34.87
N LEU A 602 17.20 7.12 -34.04
CA LEU A 602 15.95 7.66 -33.50
C LEU A 602 15.77 9.09 -34.03
N ARG A 603 14.51 9.52 -34.18
CA ARG A 603 14.20 10.94 -34.42
C ARG A 603 14.55 11.74 -33.15
N PRO A 604 15.15 12.92 -33.27
CA PRO A 604 15.49 13.75 -32.12
C PRO A 604 14.25 14.07 -31.31
N ALA A 605 14.30 13.73 -30.03
CA ALA A 605 13.25 14.01 -29.08
C ALA A 605 13.83 14.20 -27.67
N ALA A 606 13.28 15.15 -26.96
CA ALA A 606 13.58 15.37 -25.54
C ALA A 606 12.78 14.38 -24.70
N LEU A 607 13.45 13.42 -24.07
CA LEU A 607 12.82 12.47 -23.16
C LEU A 607 12.74 13.11 -21.77
N VAL A 608 11.54 13.22 -21.23
CA VAL A 608 11.30 14.00 -20.00
C VAL A 608 10.80 13.15 -18.82
N GLY A 609 10.45 11.89 -19.05
CA GLY A 609 9.93 11.02 -18.01
C GLY A 609 9.21 9.78 -18.54
N ARG A 610 8.45 9.13 -17.65
CA ARG A 610 7.57 8.00 -17.96
C ARG A 610 6.12 8.45 -17.92
N ALA A 611 5.40 8.28 -19.02
CA ALA A 611 3.98 8.57 -19.11
C ALA A 611 3.18 7.68 -18.14
N LEU A 612 2.14 8.24 -17.52
CA LEU A 612 1.19 7.48 -16.72
C LEU A 612 0.20 6.75 -17.64
N ASP A 613 0.70 5.80 -18.41
CA ASP A 613 -0.08 4.84 -19.19
C ASP A 613 0.27 3.41 -18.74
N VAL A 614 -0.51 2.43 -19.17
CA VAL A 614 -0.31 1.01 -18.79
C VAL A 614 1.06 0.48 -19.20
N ASN A 615 1.63 1.00 -20.28
CA ASN A 615 2.91 0.58 -20.81
C ASN A 615 4.09 1.34 -20.18
N LEU A 616 3.82 2.35 -19.35
CA LEU A 616 4.82 3.27 -18.82
C LEU A 616 5.75 3.76 -19.94
N SER A 617 5.13 4.22 -21.04
CA SER A 617 5.85 4.62 -22.23
C SER A 617 6.74 5.84 -21.94
N THR A 618 7.83 5.97 -22.69
CA THR A 618 8.70 7.13 -22.55
C THR A 618 7.96 8.38 -22.99
N ALA A 619 7.81 9.35 -22.08
CA ALA A 619 7.28 10.67 -22.42
C ALA A 619 8.35 11.47 -23.14
N ALA A 620 8.10 11.76 -24.40
CA ALA A 620 9.05 12.41 -25.30
C ALA A 620 8.40 13.60 -26.00
N PHE A 621 9.15 14.70 -26.13
CA PHE A 621 8.76 15.83 -26.95
C PHE A 621 9.61 15.87 -28.23
N PRO A 622 9.03 15.72 -29.43
CA PRO A 622 9.79 15.69 -30.68
C PRO A 622 10.37 17.06 -31.02
N LEU A 623 11.61 17.08 -31.52
CA LEU A 623 12.35 18.26 -31.92
C LEU A 623 12.59 18.15 -33.42
N ASP A 624 11.53 18.32 -34.21
CA ASP A 624 11.53 18.29 -35.65
C ASP A 624 11.49 19.72 -36.26
N ALA A 625 11.42 19.82 -37.58
CA ALA A 625 11.41 21.10 -38.30
C ALA A 625 10.07 21.86 -38.24
N SER A 626 9.07 21.35 -37.51
CA SER A 626 7.77 22.03 -37.38
C SER A 626 7.92 23.32 -36.55
N PRO A 627 7.14 24.36 -36.82
CA PRO A 627 7.20 25.61 -36.06
C PRO A 627 7.00 25.37 -34.53
N GLY A 628 7.71 26.15 -33.72
CA GLY A 628 7.54 26.10 -32.25
C GLY A 628 8.13 24.87 -31.59
N ARG A 629 8.90 23.98 -32.26
CA ARG A 629 9.51 22.79 -31.64
C ARG A 629 10.65 23.15 -30.70
N HIS A 630 10.26 23.84 -29.62
CA HIS A 630 11.07 24.19 -28.47
C HIS A 630 10.41 23.63 -27.22
N LEU A 631 11.21 23.38 -26.16
CA LEU A 631 10.71 22.86 -24.89
C LEU A 631 10.97 23.85 -23.76
N ALA A 632 9.92 24.30 -23.10
CA ALA A 632 10.01 25.07 -21.85
C ALA A 632 9.56 24.19 -20.66
N ILE A 633 10.40 24.13 -19.65
CA ILE A 633 10.19 23.38 -18.40
C ILE A 633 9.96 24.37 -17.28
N PHE A 634 8.84 24.28 -16.60
CA PHE A 634 8.43 25.20 -15.52
C PHE A 634 8.42 24.49 -14.17
N GLY A 635 9.07 25.10 -13.20
CA GLY A 635 9.08 24.63 -11.83
C GLY A 635 10.12 25.35 -10.98
N THR A 636 9.78 25.69 -9.76
CA THR A 636 10.65 26.43 -8.82
C THR A 636 11.71 25.57 -8.14
N GLN A 637 11.61 24.24 -8.21
CA GLN A 637 12.47 23.29 -7.52
C GLN A 637 13.58 22.76 -8.46
N ALA A 638 14.62 22.17 -7.88
CA ALA A 638 15.73 21.53 -8.59
C ALA A 638 15.27 20.51 -9.65
N ALA A 639 14.17 19.83 -9.44
CA ALA A 639 13.58 18.89 -10.38
C ALA A 639 13.42 19.47 -11.81
N GLY A 640 13.18 20.78 -11.95
CA GLY A 640 13.09 21.42 -13.28
C GLY A 640 14.42 21.42 -14.03
N SER A 641 15.51 21.68 -13.32
CA SER A 641 16.88 21.63 -13.89
C SER A 641 17.31 20.18 -14.19
N GLU A 642 16.93 19.21 -13.37
CA GLU A 642 17.23 17.80 -13.59
C GLU A 642 16.51 17.23 -14.80
N VAL A 643 15.24 17.61 -15.03
CA VAL A 643 14.51 17.21 -16.22
C VAL A 643 15.08 17.88 -17.48
N LEU A 644 15.58 19.14 -17.38
CA LEU A 644 16.27 19.79 -18.49
C LEU A 644 17.56 19.04 -18.85
N ASP A 645 18.33 18.63 -17.84
CA ASP A 645 19.53 17.81 -18.01
C ASP A 645 19.19 16.49 -18.73
N ALA A 646 18.20 15.74 -18.23
CA ALA A 646 17.74 14.50 -18.84
C ALA A 646 17.27 14.69 -20.30
N ALA A 647 16.49 15.74 -20.56
CA ALA A 647 16.06 16.11 -21.91
C ALA A 647 17.22 16.37 -22.84
N ALA A 648 18.21 17.15 -22.44
CA ALA A 648 19.39 17.48 -23.22
C ALA A 648 20.29 16.26 -23.49
N ARG A 649 20.54 15.41 -22.49
CA ARG A 649 21.28 14.14 -22.65
C ARG A 649 20.59 13.22 -23.66
N SER A 650 19.27 13.09 -23.55
CA SER A 650 18.50 12.23 -24.45
C SER A 650 18.58 12.70 -25.91
N VAL A 651 18.49 14.02 -26.13
CA VAL A 651 18.65 14.61 -27.47
C VAL A 651 20.06 14.37 -28.01
N ALA A 652 21.10 14.57 -27.20
CA ALA A 652 22.48 14.33 -27.60
C ALA A 652 22.72 12.85 -27.99
N ALA A 653 22.05 11.92 -27.33
CA ALA A 653 22.14 10.49 -27.65
C ALA A 653 21.48 10.11 -28.95
N CYS A 654 20.46 10.85 -29.40
CA CYS A 654 19.79 10.62 -30.72
C CYS A 654 20.66 10.96 -31.94
N HIS A 655 21.70 11.75 -31.76
CA HIS A 655 22.60 12.16 -32.86
C HIS A 655 23.85 11.30 -32.91
N GLN A 656 24.37 11.17 -34.13
CA GLN A 656 25.70 10.55 -34.33
C GLN A 656 26.80 11.40 -33.63
N PRO A 657 27.86 10.79 -33.15
CA PRO A 657 28.93 11.50 -32.48
C PRO A 657 29.51 12.63 -33.35
N ARG A 658 29.71 13.82 -32.76
CA ARG A 658 30.30 15.03 -33.39
C ARG A 658 29.54 15.59 -34.61
N THR A 659 28.21 15.33 -34.67
CA THR A 659 27.38 15.85 -35.74
C THR A 659 26.52 17.04 -35.32
N THR A 660 26.48 17.37 -34.07
CA THR A 660 25.53 18.34 -33.52
C THR A 660 26.18 19.24 -32.47
N ARG A 661 25.78 20.49 -32.46
CA ARG A 661 26.29 21.51 -31.54
C ARG A 661 25.29 21.78 -30.42
N PHE A 662 25.82 21.85 -29.20
CA PHE A 662 25.09 22.24 -28.02
C PHE A 662 25.70 23.52 -27.42
N VAL A 663 24.85 24.52 -27.17
CA VAL A 663 25.19 25.73 -26.47
C VAL A 663 24.51 25.65 -25.10
N ILE A 664 25.29 25.59 -24.05
CA ILE A 664 24.78 25.43 -22.68
C ILE A 664 25.02 26.73 -21.90
N ALA A 665 23.98 27.28 -21.29
CA ALA A 665 24.05 28.47 -20.45
C ALA A 665 23.38 28.19 -19.10
N SER A 666 24.05 28.57 -18.00
CA SER A 666 23.44 28.66 -16.69
C SER A 666 23.33 30.14 -16.31
N LEU A 667 22.11 30.62 -16.09
CA LEU A 667 21.81 32.02 -15.73
C LEU A 667 21.50 32.16 -14.24
N VAL A 668 21.58 31.06 -13.49
CA VAL A 668 21.26 30.97 -12.07
C VAL A 668 22.19 29.99 -11.38
N ALA A 669 22.63 30.31 -10.16
CA ALA A 669 23.58 29.49 -9.42
C ALA A 669 23.10 28.05 -9.14
N GLU A 670 21.78 27.86 -9.00
CA GLU A 670 21.16 26.55 -8.81
C GLU A 670 21.36 25.59 -10.00
N GLY A 671 21.58 26.14 -11.21
CA GLY A 671 21.80 25.39 -12.44
C GLY A 671 23.27 25.07 -12.74
N ASP A 672 24.24 25.77 -12.09
CA ASP A 672 25.64 25.74 -12.48
C ASP A 672 26.21 24.31 -12.44
N ARG A 673 26.04 23.61 -11.34
CA ARG A 673 26.54 22.21 -11.17
C ARG A 673 26.04 21.28 -12.27
N LEU A 674 24.74 21.34 -12.56
CA LEU A 674 24.13 20.47 -13.60
C LEU A 674 24.57 20.88 -15.00
N ALA A 675 24.67 22.20 -15.28
CA ALA A 675 25.13 22.69 -16.58
C ALA A 675 26.58 22.26 -16.87
N GLU A 676 27.48 22.33 -15.87
CA GLU A 676 28.87 21.88 -15.99
C GLU A 676 28.95 20.35 -16.18
N ALA A 677 28.20 19.56 -15.40
CA ALA A 677 28.15 18.11 -15.53
C ALA A 677 27.59 17.68 -16.89
N LEU A 678 26.51 18.34 -17.34
CA LEU A 678 25.91 18.12 -18.67
C LEU A 678 26.91 18.44 -19.79
N ALA A 679 27.60 19.57 -19.70
CA ALA A 679 28.60 19.98 -20.67
C ALA A 679 29.74 18.97 -20.78
N ALA A 680 30.24 18.47 -19.66
CA ALA A 680 31.27 17.46 -19.61
C ALA A 680 30.81 16.15 -20.28
N GLU A 681 29.61 15.67 -19.93
CA GLU A 681 29.08 14.41 -20.45
C GLU A 681 28.75 14.47 -21.95
N ILE A 682 27.99 15.51 -22.39
CA ILE A 682 27.67 15.67 -23.80
C ILE A 682 28.95 15.95 -24.62
N GLY A 683 29.93 16.66 -24.07
CA GLY A 683 31.19 17.00 -24.72
C GLY A 683 32.02 15.79 -25.15
N HIS A 684 31.86 14.64 -24.52
CA HIS A 684 32.46 13.39 -24.98
C HIS A 684 31.89 12.90 -26.32
N ARG A 685 30.67 13.34 -26.63
CA ARG A 685 29.90 12.82 -27.78
C ARG A 685 29.62 13.88 -28.85
N GLN A 686 29.38 15.13 -28.47
CA GLN A 686 28.96 16.22 -29.34
C GLN A 686 29.85 17.47 -29.16
N GLU A 687 29.70 18.46 -30.02
CA GLU A 687 30.29 19.77 -29.83
C GLU A 687 29.53 20.56 -28.75
N VAL A 688 30.22 20.99 -27.71
CA VAL A 688 29.64 21.76 -26.60
C VAL A 688 30.35 23.09 -26.42
N VAL A 689 29.57 24.14 -26.23
CA VAL A 689 30.04 25.50 -25.90
C VAL A 689 29.29 25.97 -24.67
N MET A 690 30.03 26.28 -23.59
CA MET A 690 29.46 26.95 -22.42
C MET A 690 29.52 28.45 -22.63
N VAL A 691 28.42 29.15 -22.30
CA VAL A 691 28.30 30.60 -22.47
C VAL A 691 27.61 31.23 -21.23
N ASP A 692 27.93 32.49 -20.98
CA ASP A 692 27.19 33.35 -20.06
C ASP A 692 25.97 34.00 -20.76
N ALA A 693 25.25 34.87 -20.04
CA ALA A 693 24.07 35.56 -20.59
C ALA A 693 24.38 36.40 -21.85
N ALA A 694 25.55 37.03 -21.90
CA ALA A 694 25.98 37.83 -23.05
C ALA A 694 26.35 36.95 -24.26
N GLY A 695 27.04 35.87 -23.99
CA GLY A 695 27.37 34.86 -25.02
C GLY A 695 26.13 34.16 -25.55
N LEU A 696 25.15 33.87 -24.71
CA LEU A 696 23.87 33.31 -25.14
C LEU A 696 23.18 34.19 -26.16
N ALA A 697 23.12 35.50 -25.95
CA ALA A 697 22.52 36.43 -26.91
C ALA A 697 23.13 36.34 -28.32
N ALA A 698 24.45 36.10 -28.43
CA ALA A 698 25.14 35.92 -29.71
C ALA A 698 24.86 34.53 -30.35
N GLU A 699 24.37 33.56 -29.61
CA GLU A 699 24.08 32.21 -30.10
C GLU A 699 22.59 31.97 -30.43
N LEU A 700 21.74 33.02 -30.32
CA LEU A 700 20.31 32.93 -30.66
C LEU A 700 20.01 33.15 -32.15
N ASP A 701 20.97 32.86 -33.02
CA ASP A 701 20.77 32.94 -34.48
C ASP A 701 19.91 31.74 -34.95
N PRO A 702 18.73 31.99 -35.55
CA PRO A 702 17.87 30.93 -36.09
C PRO A 702 18.51 30.11 -37.22
N ALA A 703 19.45 30.67 -37.97
CA ALA A 703 20.11 30.01 -39.08
C ALA A 703 21.22 29.01 -38.64
N ARG A 704 21.61 29.05 -37.38
CA ARG A 704 22.63 28.13 -36.85
C ARG A 704 21.98 26.89 -36.25
N PRO A 705 22.09 25.70 -36.88
CA PRO A 705 21.52 24.47 -36.33
C PRO A 705 22.16 24.08 -34.99
N GLY A 706 21.43 23.31 -34.20
CA GLY A 706 21.86 22.80 -32.87
C GLY A 706 20.93 23.20 -31.72
N TYR A 707 21.33 22.86 -30.51
CA TYR A 707 20.50 22.96 -29.33
C TYR A 707 21.03 24.02 -28.37
N ARG A 708 20.15 24.91 -27.88
CA ARG A 708 20.42 25.85 -26.80
C ARG A 708 19.76 25.30 -25.54
N VAL A 709 20.57 25.00 -24.55
CA VAL A 709 20.13 24.45 -23.24
C VAL A 709 20.35 25.50 -22.19
N VAL A 710 19.26 26.06 -21.63
CA VAL A 710 19.36 27.25 -20.78
C VAL A 710 18.74 26.94 -19.41
N PHE A 711 19.58 26.96 -18.38
CA PHE A 711 19.15 26.84 -16.99
C PHE A 711 18.80 28.22 -16.43
N GLY A 712 17.58 28.37 -15.89
CA GLY A 712 17.11 29.62 -15.27
C GLY A 712 16.85 30.74 -16.27
N MET A 713 16.18 30.46 -17.36
CA MET A 713 15.88 31.43 -18.46
C MET A 713 15.14 32.67 -17.95
N ASP A 714 14.36 32.58 -16.89
CA ASP A 714 13.65 33.69 -16.24
C ASP A 714 14.56 34.70 -15.52
N ALA A 715 15.82 34.38 -15.32
CA ALA A 715 16.78 35.29 -14.65
C ALA A 715 17.19 36.47 -15.54
N THR A 716 17.07 36.32 -16.87
CA THR A 716 17.39 37.37 -17.85
C THR A 716 16.10 37.94 -18.43
N PRO A 717 15.93 39.30 -18.48
CA PRO A 717 14.79 39.90 -19.18
C PRO A 717 14.79 39.50 -20.66
N LEU A 718 13.66 39.05 -21.22
CA LEU A 718 13.55 38.55 -22.59
C LEU A 718 13.87 39.61 -23.63
N ASN A 719 13.60 40.90 -23.34
CA ASN A 719 14.00 42.03 -24.18
C ASN A 719 15.53 42.27 -24.23
N GLY A 720 16.29 41.66 -23.29
CA GLY A 720 17.75 41.62 -23.27
C GLY A 720 18.38 40.54 -24.14
N LEU A 721 17.56 39.69 -24.79
CA LEU A 721 17.99 38.60 -25.66
C LEU A 721 17.56 38.84 -27.09
N PRO A 722 18.23 39.79 -27.82
CA PRO A 722 17.95 40.01 -29.21
C PRO A 722 18.19 38.72 -30.03
N GLY A 723 17.28 38.36 -30.89
CA GLY A 723 17.31 37.10 -31.66
C GLY A 723 16.42 36.00 -31.09
N LEU A 724 16.01 36.04 -29.82
CA LEU A 724 15.19 34.99 -29.24
C LEU A 724 13.89 34.76 -30.03
N ARG A 725 13.13 35.80 -30.33
CA ARG A 725 11.92 35.70 -31.17
C ARG A 725 12.16 35.10 -32.55
N GLY A 726 13.29 35.45 -33.22
CA GLY A 726 13.71 34.84 -34.47
C GLY A 726 13.99 33.36 -34.32
N LEU A 727 14.74 32.97 -33.28
CA LEU A 727 15.01 31.57 -32.96
C LEU A 727 13.72 30.79 -32.72
N LEU A 728 12.81 31.30 -31.89
CA LEU A 728 11.57 30.60 -31.55
C LEU A 728 10.67 30.39 -32.76
N ARG A 729 10.58 31.38 -33.69
CA ARG A 729 9.72 31.31 -34.85
C ARG A 729 10.34 30.53 -36.00
N ASP A 730 11.60 30.82 -36.36
CA ASP A 730 12.22 30.37 -37.60
C ASP A 730 13.25 29.23 -37.36
N GLY A 731 13.77 29.11 -36.14
CA GLY A 731 14.83 28.16 -35.73
C GLY A 731 14.55 26.71 -36.07
N PRO A 732 13.38 26.14 -35.72
CA PRO A 732 13.10 24.72 -35.96
C PRO A 732 13.23 24.32 -37.45
N GLY A 733 12.85 25.22 -38.37
CA GLY A 733 13.02 25.00 -39.80
C GLY A 733 14.48 24.84 -40.26
N HIS A 734 15.44 25.34 -39.47
CA HIS A 734 16.88 25.20 -39.67
C HIS A 734 17.53 24.18 -38.71
N GLY A 735 16.75 23.45 -37.91
CA GLY A 735 17.24 22.52 -36.91
C GLY A 735 17.86 23.21 -35.68
N ALA A 736 17.42 24.43 -35.38
CA ALA A 736 17.84 25.17 -34.20
C ALA A 736 16.73 25.18 -33.15
N HIS A 737 17.01 24.58 -31.98
CA HIS A 737 16.02 24.36 -30.94
C HIS A 737 16.45 24.95 -29.61
N LEU A 738 15.46 25.39 -28.80
CA LEU A 738 15.66 25.85 -27.44
C LEU A 738 15.05 24.81 -26.45
N LEU A 739 15.84 24.39 -25.48
CA LEU A 739 15.43 23.66 -24.29
C LEU A 739 15.71 24.57 -23.09
N SER A 740 14.72 24.90 -22.29
CA SER A 740 14.89 25.90 -21.24
C SER A 740 14.12 25.57 -19.97
N TRP A 741 14.75 25.86 -18.81
CA TRP A 741 14.11 25.76 -17.52
C TRP A 741 13.76 27.17 -17.01
N TRP A 742 12.55 27.32 -16.51
CA TRP A 742 11.94 28.55 -15.97
C TRP A 742 11.43 28.30 -14.55
N ARG A 743 11.91 29.08 -13.59
CA ARG A 743 11.44 29.02 -12.20
C ARG A 743 10.08 29.73 -12.01
N ASP A 744 9.84 30.79 -12.81
CA ASP A 744 8.59 31.55 -12.82
C ASP A 744 7.90 31.47 -14.20
N PRO A 745 6.78 30.72 -14.32
CA PRO A 745 6.06 30.59 -15.58
C PRO A 745 5.51 31.92 -16.15
N ARG A 746 5.27 32.90 -15.27
CA ARG A 746 4.73 34.22 -15.68
C ARG A 746 5.71 35.05 -16.48
N ARG A 747 7.00 34.71 -16.43
CA ARG A 747 8.03 35.43 -17.20
C ARG A 747 8.01 35.13 -18.68
N LEU A 748 7.32 34.09 -19.15
CA LEU A 748 7.23 33.67 -20.54
C LEU A 748 5.95 34.18 -21.24
N ALA A 749 5.20 35.12 -20.72
CA ALA A 749 3.81 35.42 -21.09
C ALA A 749 3.56 35.70 -22.61
N GLU A 750 4.39 36.51 -23.27
CA GLU A 750 4.16 36.86 -24.69
C GLU A 750 4.81 35.86 -25.65
N GLU A 751 5.99 35.34 -25.35
CA GLU A 751 6.74 34.39 -26.16
C GLU A 751 6.21 32.94 -26.03
N ALA A 752 5.34 32.68 -25.05
CA ALA A 752 4.77 31.36 -24.79
C ALA A 752 4.07 30.75 -26.04
N TYR A 753 3.52 31.57 -26.92
CA TYR A 753 2.81 31.08 -28.11
C TYR A 753 3.73 30.48 -29.15
N GLU A 754 4.99 30.86 -29.16
CA GLU A 754 6.01 30.36 -30.10
C GLU A 754 6.68 29.05 -29.62
N ILE A 755 6.35 28.57 -28.38
CA ILE A 755 6.89 27.33 -27.83
C ILE A 755 5.78 26.29 -27.79
N ALA A 756 5.95 25.19 -28.51
CA ALA A 756 4.96 24.13 -28.59
C ALA A 756 5.05 23.14 -27.41
N GLY A 757 6.23 22.89 -26.85
CA GLY A 757 6.45 21.96 -25.73
C GLY A 757 6.47 22.70 -24.41
N LEU A 758 5.48 22.44 -23.56
CA LEU A 758 5.39 22.99 -22.21
C LEU A 758 5.36 21.84 -21.20
N LEU A 759 6.33 21.82 -20.28
CA LEU A 759 6.37 20.85 -19.19
C LEU A 759 6.23 21.59 -17.86
N PHE A 760 5.30 21.15 -17.03
CA PHE A 760 4.98 21.76 -15.75
C PHE A 760 5.30 20.80 -14.61
N LEU A 761 6.11 21.26 -13.66
CA LEU A 761 6.51 20.56 -12.42
C LEU A 761 6.01 21.36 -11.24
N ASN A 762 5.06 20.81 -10.50
CA ASN A 762 4.50 21.45 -9.29
C ASN A 762 3.97 22.89 -9.49
N VAL A 763 3.51 23.21 -10.70
CA VAL A 763 2.92 24.51 -11.06
C VAL A 763 1.41 24.49 -10.76
N PRO A 764 0.81 25.51 -10.13
CA PRO A 764 -0.61 25.56 -9.85
C PRO A 764 -1.49 25.43 -11.12
N ALA A 765 -2.60 24.71 -11.01
CA ALA A 765 -3.51 24.43 -12.13
C ALA A 765 -4.00 25.71 -12.84
N ALA A 766 -4.25 26.78 -12.12
CA ALA A 766 -4.65 28.07 -12.69
C ALA A 766 -3.57 28.69 -13.59
N GLU A 767 -2.31 28.58 -13.23
CA GLU A 767 -1.19 29.07 -14.02
C GLU A 767 -0.97 28.19 -15.26
N VAL A 768 -1.09 26.88 -15.12
CA VAL A 768 -1.06 25.93 -16.27
C VAL A 768 -2.18 26.24 -17.24
N ALA A 769 -3.41 26.43 -16.76
CA ALA A 769 -4.57 26.79 -17.58
C ALA A 769 -4.37 28.11 -18.33
N ALA A 770 -3.80 29.11 -17.70
CA ALA A 770 -3.49 30.41 -18.32
C ALA A 770 -2.44 30.25 -19.46
N MET A 771 -1.43 29.41 -19.27
CA MET A 771 -0.39 29.20 -20.29
C MET A 771 -0.85 28.32 -21.46
N VAL A 772 -1.69 27.33 -21.20
CA VAL A 772 -2.23 26.43 -22.22
C VAL A 772 -3.41 27.07 -22.97
N GLY A 773 -4.10 28.03 -22.33
CA GLY A 773 -5.27 28.72 -22.90
C GLY A 773 -6.60 28.02 -22.60
N ARG A 774 -6.58 26.93 -21.81
CA ARG A 774 -7.78 26.19 -21.36
C ARG A 774 -7.54 25.49 -20.03
N PRO A 775 -8.57 25.23 -19.25
CA PRO A 775 -8.44 24.38 -18.07
C PRO A 775 -7.95 22.97 -18.45
N LEU A 776 -6.99 22.45 -17.71
CA LEU A 776 -6.51 21.08 -17.82
C LEU A 776 -6.77 20.33 -16.51
N GLU A 777 -6.93 19.02 -16.61
CA GLU A 777 -7.02 18.12 -15.47
C GLU A 777 -5.62 17.93 -14.85
N TRP A 778 -5.23 18.90 -14.05
CA TRP A 778 -3.91 18.92 -13.42
C TRP A 778 -4.01 19.31 -11.95
N GLN A 779 -3.38 18.49 -11.12
CA GLN A 779 -3.12 18.80 -9.72
C GLN A 779 -1.63 18.66 -9.47
N PRO A 780 -0.94 19.73 -9.01
CA PRO A 780 0.48 19.66 -8.72
C PRO A 780 0.75 18.70 -7.58
N ARG A 781 1.71 17.80 -7.77
CA ARG A 781 2.17 16.83 -6.78
C ARG A 781 3.67 16.62 -6.88
N PRO A 782 4.33 16.27 -5.78
CA PRO A 782 5.71 15.79 -5.83
C PRO A 782 5.84 14.61 -6.83
N ASN A 783 6.96 14.53 -7.52
CA ASN A 783 7.27 13.48 -8.47
C ASN A 783 6.21 13.29 -9.59
N ARG A 784 5.54 14.37 -10.00
CA ARG A 784 4.62 14.42 -11.17
C ARG A 784 4.89 15.64 -12.03
N ALA A 785 4.76 15.43 -13.33
CA ALA A 785 4.85 16.50 -14.31
C ALA A 785 3.74 16.36 -15.36
N LEU A 786 3.42 17.47 -16.00
CA LEU A 786 2.45 17.55 -17.08
C LEU A 786 3.17 18.08 -18.34
N LEU A 787 3.28 17.25 -19.38
CA LEU A 787 3.77 17.65 -20.69
C LEU A 787 2.59 17.99 -21.60
N HIS A 788 2.55 19.21 -22.12
CA HIS A 788 1.59 19.65 -23.13
C HIS A 788 2.30 19.95 -24.44
N ASP A 789 1.92 19.27 -25.52
CA ASP A 789 2.33 19.56 -26.88
C ASP A 789 1.20 20.32 -27.59
N ARG A 790 1.39 21.61 -27.80
CA ARG A 790 0.41 22.49 -28.45
C ARG A 790 0.08 22.12 -29.91
N HIS A 791 1.04 21.59 -30.63
CA HIS A 791 0.82 21.21 -32.03
C HIS A 791 -0.04 19.96 -32.17
N ALA A 792 0.20 18.99 -31.32
CA ALA A 792 -0.59 17.75 -31.27
C ALA A 792 -1.88 17.90 -30.43
N ASP A 793 -2.07 19.03 -29.78
CA ASP A 793 -3.07 19.25 -28.71
C ASP A 793 -3.13 18.09 -27.69
N ARG A 794 -1.94 17.57 -27.39
CA ARG A 794 -1.79 16.39 -26.54
C ARG A 794 -1.20 16.76 -25.21
N THR A 795 -1.86 16.29 -24.15
CA THR A 795 -1.38 16.43 -22.78
C THR A 795 -1.07 15.05 -22.20
N VAL A 796 0.07 14.93 -21.52
CA VAL A 796 0.54 13.68 -20.92
C VAL A 796 0.96 13.95 -19.48
N THR A 797 0.32 13.29 -18.51
CA THR A 797 0.82 13.23 -17.13
C THR A 797 1.92 12.18 -17.04
N LEU A 798 3.01 12.49 -16.35
CA LEU A 798 4.18 11.64 -16.30
C LEU A 798 4.90 11.70 -14.95
N VAL A 799 5.74 10.70 -14.69
CA VAL A 799 6.79 10.72 -13.67
C VAL A 799 8.05 11.26 -14.31
N PRO A 800 8.60 12.40 -13.88
CA PRO A 800 9.76 13.02 -14.51
C PRO A 800 11.04 12.19 -14.30
N PHE A 801 12.00 12.30 -15.22
CA PHE A 801 13.35 11.77 -14.99
C PHE A 801 14.12 12.73 -14.08
N LEU A 802 14.54 12.19 -12.93
CA LEU A 802 15.32 12.91 -11.91
C LEU A 802 16.69 12.25 -11.71
N GLU A 803 17.64 12.97 -11.14
CA GLU A 803 18.90 12.39 -10.70
C GLU A 803 18.65 11.39 -9.56
N PRO A 804 19.46 10.30 -9.43
CA PRO A 804 19.39 9.44 -8.26
C PRO A 804 19.74 10.22 -6.99
N ASP A 805 18.92 10.07 -5.94
CA ASP A 805 19.27 10.58 -4.63
C ASP A 805 20.57 9.92 -4.15
N GLY A 806 21.55 10.71 -3.70
CA GLY A 806 22.90 10.25 -3.38
C GLY A 806 23.02 9.23 -2.22
N ASP A 807 21.90 8.78 -1.65
CA ASP A 807 21.80 7.79 -0.57
C ASP A 807 21.33 6.39 -1.03
N GLU A 808 21.08 6.17 -2.32
CA GLU A 808 20.64 4.86 -2.86
C GLU A 808 21.74 4.05 -3.56
N SER A 809 23.01 4.25 -3.24
CA SER A 809 24.13 3.45 -3.79
C SER A 809 24.48 2.23 -2.92
#